data_0161b79c19c12a3c9a112ebe7b7e815f
#
_entry.id   0161b79c19c12a3c9a112ebe7b7e815f
#
_cell.length_a   1.000
_cell.length_b   1.000
_cell.length_c   1.000
_cell.angle_alpha   90.00
_cell.angle_beta   90.00
_cell.angle_gamma   90.00
#
_symmetry.space_group_name_H-M   'P 1'
#
loop_
_entity.id
_entity.type
_entity.pdbx_description
1 polymer ?
#
loop_
_entity_poly.entity_id
_entity_poly.type
_entity_poly.pdbx_seq_one_letter_code
_entity_poly.pdbx_strand_id
1 'polypeptide(L)'
;MRRLAVLWILIAGAGGVPLRAEVKRIVLIKLDGVPENVLERELARVDPITHKSTLPWMDRVFTQGGTRMDNFYVRAISLSSPSWSLLDTGRHLEIHGNAEFDRYTGRVYDYMNFFPFYLGYARSRKVDMPGVEVLDSQKIPLLIDYFPYPAVYQSFQIYQRGVRWETLRDALPHRFSRGFRELLDEWTTGFELGSTVEEQTERELIAKLSDPSIQYLDYFTGGFDHVAHAASDPESQRLALQRIDALIGRVWNAIQSSALAAQTVLVVVSDHGMNSEPGVYSQGYNLVQFFNSRAGGAHHVITNRHPLDEFKLSGLDPFVTEVVTPSEESLYLKGEGDDYPTALLDLDGNERASIYLRSSTFNTLHILLKEINRPGVNPPMRRAAIAAFFQVIAEHRSAWQSTIQEVSEELATIGRLAGQQRARSEAEPKKWTEEQRAAGLDKDARRLVAQAEAWREQERIYSVYTRALARLLALEPEDFDRRKLTEELIPKRALGDPNTVRDLQAYVAGPARGGLLLASDGSLDFERSFERVNYPPVLAALAVRNNVQAAVGSHPVDFLAMTIPRKDFDFPAADAPAQDPIWLYASADKQALILARPGELRYVPIRALRQDPSGVVHYEPAAFAPGFPLRLIEDENLAVPQSDRESWLNSWHPELDWLHATHRTAYSNGVIALEEQFRPPVLASSDSPDTALLARFNQRRRRLAEPDFIVFANDHWNFNVRNFNPGGNHGSFRRISMHAILLFAGGADTGIPRHLKVEEPYDSLSLVPTLLDLAGKRDAAAKLPGRPIEEVLSARESRASASGSAPGR
;
A
#
# COMPACT_ATOMS: atom_id res chain seq x y z
N MET A 1 -64.16 33.89 -41.21
CA MET A 1 -62.98 34.30 -40.44
C MET A 1 -63.05 33.70 -39.03
N ARG A 2 -63.08 32.42 -38.86
CA ARG A 2 -63.08 31.74 -37.51
C ARG A 2 -62.38 30.39 -37.57
N ARG A 3 -61.36 30.25 -38.37
CA ARG A 3 -60.50 28.99 -38.40
C ARG A 3 -58.97 29.22 -38.41
N LEU A 4 -58.52 30.41 -38.06
CA LEU A 4 -57.10 30.76 -38.02
C LEU A 4 -56.61 31.16 -36.64
N ALA A 5 -57.45 31.05 -35.58
CA ALA A 5 -57.02 31.41 -34.18
C ALA A 5 -56.63 30.18 -33.30
N VAL A 6 -56.75 28.97 -33.81
CA VAL A 6 -56.48 27.75 -32.98
C VAL A 6 -55.07 27.12 -33.25
N LEU A 7 -54.33 27.61 -34.24
CA LEU A 7 -53.01 27.06 -34.60
C LEU A 7 -51.84 27.78 -33.91
N TRP A 8 -52.04 28.89 -33.20
CA TRP A 8 -51.01 29.66 -32.52
C TRP A 8 -50.87 29.33 -31.01
N ILE A 9 -51.78 28.52 -30.44
CA ILE A 9 -51.73 28.17 -29.00
C ILE A 9 -51.00 26.84 -28.76
N LEU A 10 -50.69 26.06 -29.84
CA LEU A 10 -49.97 24.78 -29.71
C LEU A 10 -48.43 24.88 -29.89
N ILE A 11 -47.88 26.07 -30.21
CA ILE A 11 -46.43 26.29 -30.35
C ILE A 11 -45.82 26.99 -29.11
N ALA A 12 -46.63 27.55 -28.23
CA ALA A 12 -46.17 28.20 -26.99
C ALA A 12 -46.09 27.26 -25.77
N GLY A 13 -46.37 25.96 -25.97
CA GLY A 13 -46.40 24.94 -24.90
C GLY A 13 -45.23 23.93 -24.89
N ALA A 14 -44.26 24.12 -25.74
CA ALA A 14 -42.97 23.43 -25.59
C ALA A 14 -42.11 24.16 -24.58
N GLY A 15 -42.61 24.27 -23.34
CA GLY A 15 -41.78 24.58 -22.15
C GLY A 15 -40.65 23.58 -22.13
N GLY A 16 -39.45 24.08 -22.34
CA GLY A 16 -38.25 23.21 -22.28
C GLY A 16 -38.29 22.41 -20.98
N VAL A 17 -38.38 21.13 -21.09
CA VAL A 17 -38.13 20.23 -19.96
C VAL A 17 -36.73 20.65 -19.42
N PRO A 18 -36.60 21.04 -18.16
CA PRO A 18 -35.34 21.42 -17.64
C PRO A 18 -34.37 20.27 -17.84
N LEU A 19 -33.32 20.48 -18.65
CA LEU A 19 -32.26 19.51 -18.87
C LEU A 19 -31.60 19.22 -17.53
N ARG A 20 -32.00 18.11 -16.92
CA ARG A 20 -31.36 17.57 -15.73
C ARG A 20 -29.93 17.25 -16.11
N ALA A 21 -28.94 17.71 -15.32
CA ALA A 21 -27.54 17.34 -15.53
C ALA A 21 -27.42 15.81 -15.58
N GLU A 22 -26.92 15.28 -16.69
CA GLU A 22 -26.85 13.84 -16.95
C GLU A 22 -25.44 13.45 -17.34
N VAL A 23 -24.84 12.56 -16.57
CA VAL A 23 -23.55 11.95 -16.91
C VAL A 23 -23.82 10.51 -17.36
N LYS A 24 -23.50 10.23 -18.62
CA LYS A 24 -23.62 8.89 -19.22
C LYS A 24 -22.28 8.18 -19.34
N ARG A 25 -21.19 8.94 -19.30
CA ARG A 25 -19.85 8.39 -19.44
C ARG A 25 -18.86 9.07 -18.50
N ILE A 26 -18.03 8.25 -17.85
CA ILE A 26 -16.87 8.68 -17.09
C ILE A 26 -15.61 8.15 -17.76
N VAL A 27 -14.64 9.02 -18.00
CA VAL A 27 -13.29 8.71 -18.47
C VAL A 27 -12.33 9.10 -17.35
N LEU A 28 -11.64 8.13 -16.80
CA LEU A 28 -10.68 8.31 -15.71
C LEU A 28 -9.27 8.09 -16.23
N ILE A 29 -8.42 9.12 -16.19
CA ILE A 29 -7.01 9.04 -16.48
C ILE A 29 -6.25 8.97 -15.16
N LYS A 30 -5.54 7.87 -14.96
CA LYS A 30 -4.75 7.56 -13.78
C LYS A 30 -3.29 7.85 -14.07
N LEU A 31 -2.69 8.76 -13.34
CA LEU A 31 -1.29 9.18 -13.47
C LEU A 31 -0.51 8.71 -12.24
N ASP A 32 0.63 8.08 -12.45
CA ASP A 32 1.51 7.67 -11.36
C ASP A 32 2.46 8.81 -10.98
N GLY A 33 2.54 9.13 -9.69
CA GLY A 33 3.58 9.96 -9.11
C GLY A 33 3.57 11.46 -9.47
N VAL A 34 2.47 12.01 -9.98
CA VAL A 34 2.41 13.43 -10.40
C VAL A 34 2.05 14.36 -9.23
N PRO A 35 3.01 15.18 -8.73
CA PRO A 35 2.76 16.09 -7.62
C PRO A 35 2.09 17.39 -8.07
N GLU A 36 1.19 17.91 -7.22
CA GLU A 36 0.46 19.15 -7.51
C GLU A 36 1.39 20.36 -7.73
N ASN A 37 2.44 20.51 -6.94
CA ASN A 37 3.37 21.63 -7.06
C ASN A 37 4.12 21.64 -8.40
N VAL A 38 4.39 20.47 -8.99
CA VAL A 38 5.04 20.37 -10.31
C VAL A 38 4.05 20.73 -11.41
N LEU A 39 2.80 20.24 -11.30
CA LEU A 39 1.73 20.61 -12.22
C LEU A 39 1.47 22.12 -12.21
N GLU A 40 1.31 22.73 -11.03
CA GLU A 40 1.10 24.18 -10.87
C GLU A 40 2.24 25.00 -11.48
N ARG A 41 3.48 24.61 -11.21
CA ARG A 41 4.66 25.27 -11.76
C ARG A 41 4.64 25.28 -13.31
N GLU A 42 4.34 24.14 -13.91
CA GLU A 42 4.38 24.00 -15.37
C GLU A 42 3.11 24.59 -16.03
N LEU A 43 1.96 24.60 -15.35
CA LEU A 43 0.77 25.34 -15.81
C LEU A 43 1.00 26.86 -15.84
N ALA A 44 1.66 27.39 -14.81
CA ALA A 44 1.97 28.82 -14.72
C ALA A 44 3.11 29.25 -15.68
N ARG A 45 3.92 28.31 -16.14
CA ARG A 45 5.04 28.60 -17.05
C ARG A 45 4.54 28.88 -18.46
N VAL A 46 4.97 30.02 -19.01
CA VAL A 46 4.60 30.48 -20.36
C VAL A 46 5.70 30.05 -21.33
N ASP A 47 5.31 29.37 -22.39
CA ASP A 47 6.18 29.06 -23.51
C ASP A 47 6.51 30.36 -24.30
N PRO A 48 7.77 30.69 -24.48
CA PRO A 48 8.20 32.00 -25.06
C PRO A 48 7.81 32.13 -26.53
N ILE A 49 7.51 31.07 -27.24
CA ILE A 49 7.16 31.07 -28.67
C ILE A 49 5.67 31.16 -28.87
N THR A 50 4.92 30.33 -28.14
CA THR A 50 3.46 30.24 -28.30
C THR A 50 2.69 31.21 -27.42
N HIS A 51 3.34 31.82 -26.43
CA HIS A 51 2.73 32.67 -25.38
C HIS A 51 1.57 31.98 -24.62
N LYS A 52 1.59 30.64 -24.54
CA LYS A 52 0.62 29.83 -23.83
C LYS A 52 1.33 29.05 -22.70
N SER A 53 0.54 28.46 -21.79
CA SER A 53 1.08 27.52 -20.81
C SER A 53 1.92 26.42 -21.48
N THR A 54 2.97 25.94 -20.84
CA THR A 54 3.72 24.76 -21.30
C THR A 54 2.91 23.49 -21.32
N LEU A 55 1.72 23.51 -20.66
CA LEU A 55 0.70 22.44 -20.63
C LEU A 55 -0.65 22.97 -21.21
N PRO A 56 -0.72 23.29 -22.52
CA PRO A 56 -1.84 24.02 -23.08
C PRO A 56 -3.18 23.26 -23.07
N TRP A 57 -3.15 21.93 -23.08
CA TRP A 57 -4.37 21.12 -23.02
C TRP A 57 -4.90 21.00 -21.58
N MET A 58 -4.04 20.77 -20.59
CA MET A 58 -4.43 20.78 -19.18
C MET A 58 -4.99 22.14 -18.77
N ASP A 59 -4.33 23.23 -19.18
CA ASP A 59 -4.84 24.58 -18.92
C ASP A 59 -6.22 24.79 -19.55
N ARG A 60 -6.37 24.49 -20.85
CA ARG A 60 -7.64 24.65 -21.55
C ARG A 60 -8.77 23.80 -21.00
N VAL A 61 -8.48 22.53 -20.69
CA VAL A 61 -9.51 21.54 -20.34
C VAL A 61 -9.93 21.69 -18.89
N PHE A 62 -8.96 21.84 -17.97
CA PHE A 62 -9.24 21.80 -16.54
C PHE A 62 -9.18 23.19 -15.87
N THR A 63 -8.20 24.03 -16.21
CA THR A 63 -8.11 25.35 -15.60
C THR A 63 -9.20 26.29 -16.15
N GLN A 64 -9.36 26.30 -17.48
CA GLN A 64 -10.35 27.17 -18.12
C GLN A 64 -11.71 26.49 -18.28
N GLY A 65 -11.73 25.20 -18.57
CA GLY A 65 -12.94 24.46 -18.93
C GLY A 65 -13.52 23.56 -17.85
N GLY A 66 -12.89 23.43 -16.68
CA GLY A 66 -13.24 22.47 -15.66
C GLY A 66 -13.05 22.93 -14.23
N THR A 67 -12.85 21.97 -13.33
CA THR A 67 -12.62 22.14 -11.89
C THR A 67 -11.29 21.50 -11.51
N ARG A 68 -10.49 22.19 -10.70
CA ARG A 68 -9.25 21.70 -10.13
C ARG A 68 -9.33 21.66 -8.62
N MET A 69 -8.86 20.57 -8.01
CA MET A 69 -8.70 20.46 -6.57
C MET A 69 -7.33 21.03 -6.19
N ASP A 70 -7.29 22.03 -5.31
CA ASP A 70 -6.04 22.62 -4.82
C ASP A 70 -5.43 21.81 -3.67
N ASN A 71 -6.27 21.09 -2.95
CA ASN A 71 -5.91 20.36 -1.75
C ASN A 71 -6.48 18.94 -1.81
N PHE A 72 -5.87 18.09 -2.66
CA PHE A 72 -6.18 16.67 -2.72
C PHE A 72 -4.99 15.85 -2.21
N TYR A 73 -5.22 15.03 -1.20
CA TYR A 73 -4.15 14.33 -0.49
C TYR A 73 -4.32 12.81 -0.51
N VAL A 74 -3.20 12.12 -0.55
CA VAL A 74 -3.18 10.68 -0.27
C VAL A 74 -3.60 10.44 1.17
N ARG A 75 -4.46 9.45 1.39
CA ARG A 75 -4.94 9.11 2.72
C ARG A 75 -4.01 8.16 3.47
N ALA A 76 -3.19 7.39 2.77
CA ALA A 76 -2.26 6.41 3.34
C ALA A 76 -0.82 6.78 3.01
N ILE A 77 0.08 5.82 3.14
CA ILE A 77 1.46 5.95 2.68
C ILE A 77 1.49 6.25 1.17
N SER A 78 2.35 7.15 0.73
CA SER A 78 2.46 7.57 -0.68
C SER A 78 3.17 6.52 -1.54
N LEU A 79 2.53 5.36 -1.71
CA LEU A 79 2.94 4.26 -2.57
C LEU A 79 1.84 3.89 -3.54
N SER A 80 2.21 3.45 -4.74
CA SER A 80 1.26 3.20 -5.83
C SER A 80 0.18 2.18 -5.46
N SER A 81 0.52 0.98 -4.99
CA SER A 81 -0.50 -0.04 -4.71
C SER A 81 -1.46 0.33 -3.59
N PRO A 82 -1.03 0.83 -2.41
CA PRO A 82 -1.95 1.32 -1.38
C PRO A 82 -2.83 2.47 -1.88
N SER A 83 -2.25 3.46 -2.54
CA SER A 83 -2.98 4.64 -3.02
C SER A 83 -4.01 4.27 -4.09
N TRP A 84 -3.64 3.44 -5.07
CA TRP A 84 -4.61 2.93 -6.05
C TRP A 84 -5.68 2.06 -5.41
N SER A 85 -5.37 1.32 -4.33
CA SER A 85 -6.37 0.58 -3.57
C SER A 85 -7.49 1.49 -3.04
N LEU A 86 -7.13 2.63 -2.48
CA LEU A 86 -8.10 3.64 -2.02
C LEU A 86 -8.88 4.27 -3.18
N LEU A 87 -8.17 4.68 -4.25
CA LEU A 87 -8.75 5.35 -5.41
C LEU A 87 -9.64 4.46 -6.26
N ASP A 88 -9.41 3.15 -6.28
CA ASP A 88 -10.21 2.21 -7.06
C ASP A 88 -11.37 1.60 -6.27
N THR A 89 -11.28 1.54 -4.93
CA THR A 89 -12.34 0.96 -4.09
C THR A 89 -13.19 1.99 -3.38
N GLY A 90 -12.65 3.17 -3.09
CA GLY A 90 -13.25 4.17 -2.20
C GLY A 90 -13.41 3.66 -0.76
N ARG A 91 -12.60 2.67 -0.34
CA ARG A 91 -12.66 2.03 0.97
C ARG A 91 -11.32 2.11 1.67
N HIS A 92 -11.33 1.89 2.97
CA HIS A 92 -10.11 1.77 3.77
C HIS A 92 -9.17 0.70 3.22
N LEU A 93 -7.89 0.84 3.56
CA LEU A 93 -6.82 -0.01 3.03
C LEU A 93 -7.00 -1.49 3.31
N GLU A 94 -6.78 -2.27 2.27
CA GLU A 94 -6.59 -3.73 2.34
C GLU A 94 -5.20 -4.14 1.80
N ILE A 95 -4.53 -3.23 1.10
CA ILE A 95 -3.19 -3.37 0.54
C ILE A 95 -2.34 -2.25 1.12
N HIS A 96 -1.29 -2.56 1.86
CA HIS A 96 -0.56 -1.61 2.69
C HIS A 96 0.86 -1.31 2.20
N GLY A 97 1.30 -1.94 1.09
CA GLY A 97 2.58 -1.71 0.44
C GLY A 97 2.53 -2.12 -1.03
N ASN A 98 3.54 -1.75 -1.82
CA ASN A 98 3.73 -2.30 -3.17
C ASN A 98 4.08 -3.78 -3.12
N ALA A 99 4.80 -4.17 -2.07
CA ALA A 99 5.05 -5.55 -1.69
C ALA A 99 4.82 -5.73 -0.19
N GLU A 100 4.30 -6.88 0.18
CA GLU A 100 4.11 -7.29 1.56
C GLU A 100 4.75 -8.65 1.77
N PHE A 101 5.55 -8.79 2.83
CA PHE A 101 6.13 -10.06 3.19
C PHE A 101 5.25 -10.81 4.17
N ASP A 102 4.80 -11.99 3.79
CA ASP A 102 4.28 -12.93 4.78
C ASP A 102 5.45 -13.52 5.57
N ARG A 103 5.65 -13.01 6.77
CA ARG A 103 6.75 -13.39 7.67
C ARG A 103 6.75 -14.87 8.03
N TYR A 104 5.63 -15.54 7.90
CA TYR A 104 5.48 -16.93 8.30
C TYR A 104 5.73 -17.90 7.16
N THR A 105 5.25 -17.57 5.97
CA THR A 105 5.53 -18.37 4.78
C THR A 105 6.80 -17.93 4.08
N GLY A 106 7.31 -16.71 4.37
CA GLY A 106 8.44 -16.08 3.71
C GLY A 106 8.13 -15.75 2.25
N ARG A 107 6.84 -15.65 1.90
CA ARG A 107 6.41 -15.24 0.56
C ARG A 107 6.26 -13.75 0.47
N VAL A 108 6.41 -13.24 -0.74
CA VAL A 108 6.12 -11.85 -1.08
C VAL A 108 4.77 -11.79 -1.77
N TYR A 109 3.89 -10.92 -1.31
CA TYR A 109 2.75 -10.45 -2.06
C TYR A 109 3.21 -9.21 -2.83
N ASP A 110 3.59 -9.40 -4.09
CA ASP A 110 4.04 -8.33 -4.97
C ASP A 110 2.86 -7.84 -5.80
N TYR A 111 2.27 -6.73 -5.40
CA TYR A 111 1.10 -6.16 -6.04
C TYR A 111 1.44 -5.43 -7.34
N MET A 112 2.72 -5.15 -7.58
CA MET A 112 3.23 -4.54 -8.81
C MET A 112 3.67 -5.59 -9.85
N ASN A 113 3.63 -6.87 -9.54
CA ASN A 113 4.04 -7.92 -10.46
C ASN A 113 2.95 -8.25 -11.49
N PHE A 114 3.13 -7.82 -12.72
CA PHE A 114 2.17 -7.99 -13.82
C PHE A 114 2.36 -9.25 -14.64
N PHE A 115 3.52 -9.91 -14.55
CA PHE A 115 3.86 -11.08 -15.34
C PHE A 115 2.91 -12.26 -15.17
N PRO A 116 2.47 -12.63 -13.96
CA PRO A 116 1.54 -13.74 -13.77
C PRO A 116 0.24 -13.56 -14.52
N PHE A 117 -0.21 -12.32 -14.64
CA PHE A 117 -1.43 -11.99 -15.36
C PHE A 117 -1.31 -12.23 -16.86
N TYR A 118 -0.18 -11.88 -17.46
CA TYR A 118 0.07 -12.07 -18.90
C TYR A 118 0.22 -13.51 -19.31
N LEU A 119 0.82 -14.34 -18.45
CA LEU A 119 1.09 -15.75 -18.73
C LEU A 119 -0.06 -16.68 -18.34
N GLY A 120 -1.08 -16.14 -17.69
CA GLY A 120 -2.19 -16.89 -17.12
C GLY A 120 -1.78 -17.61 -15.82
N TYR A 121 -2.67 -17.60 -14.85
CA TYR A 121 -2.46 -18.16 -13.52
C TYR A 121 -1.99 -19.62 -13.53
N ALA A 122 -2.49 -20.43 -14.47
CA ALA A 122 -2.16 -21.85 -14.56
C ALA A 122 -0.66 -22.16 -14.78
N ARG A 123 0.13 -21.18 -15.21
CA ARG A 123 1.56 -21.34 -15.48
C ARG A 123 2.47 -20.77 -14.41
N SER A 124 1.97 -19.93 -13.53
CA SER A 124 2.77 -19.25 -12.51
C SER A 124 2.81 -19.98 -11.17
N ARG A 125 3.09 -21.27 -11.16
CA ARG A 125 3.16 -22.11 -9.93
C ARG A 125 4.14 -21.65 -8.86
N LYS A 126 4.88 -20.59 -9.09
CA LYS A 126 5.87 -20.02 -8.17
C LYS A 126 5.50 -18.63 -7.67
N VAL A 127 4.37 -18.10 -8.06
CA VAL A 127 4.06 -16.71 -7.83
C VAL A 127 3.14 -16.57 -6.65
N ASP A 128 3.39 -15.54 -5.95
CA ASP A 128 2.69 -14.94 -4.87
C ASP A 128 1.22 -14.70 -5.20
N MET A 129 0.41 -14.54 -4.17
CA MET A 129 -1.02 -14.29 -4.34
C MET A 129 -1.24 -13.06 -5.22
N PRO A 130 -2.14 -13.14 -6.21
CA PRO A 130 -2.52 -11.95 -6.94
C PRO A 130 -3.10 -10.90 -6.01
N GLY A 131 -2.70 -9.64 -6.16
CA GLY A 131 -3.20 -8.56 -5.34
C GLY A 131 -4.73 -8.44 -5.34
N VAL A 132 -5.36 -8.72 -6.48
CA VAL A 132 -6.81 -8.74 -6.60
C VAL A 132 -7.51 -9.75 -5.66
N GLU A 133 -6.84 -10.85 -5.32
CA GLU A 133 -7.43 -11.85 -4.42
C GLU A 133 -7.68 -11.30 -3.02
N VAL A 134 -6.87 -10.36 -2.58
CA VAL A 134 -7.09 -9.63 -1.31
C VAL A 134 -8.45 -8.96 -1.30
N LEU A 135 -8.84 -8.34 -2.40
CA LEU A 135 -10.10 -7.62 -2.56
C LEU A 135 -11.26 -8.58 -2.87
N ASP A 136 -11.03 -9.53 -3.78
CA ASP A 136 -12.07 -10.48 -4.22
C ASP A 136 -12.54 -11.43 -3.12
N SER A 137 -11.63 -11.91 -2.28
CA SER A 137 -11.98 -12.77 -1.15
C SER A 137 -12.84 -12.08 -0.09
N GLN A 138 -12.73 -10.77 0.00
CA GLN A 138 -13.56 -9.92 0.86
C GLN A 138 -14.79 -9.34 0.13
N LYS A 139 -14.97 -9.67 -1.15
CA LYS A 139 -16.04 -9.13 -2.00
C LYS A 139 -16.04 -7.61 -2.11
N ILE A 140 -14.86 -7.00 -2.10
CA ILE A 140 -14.69 -5.56 -2.25
C ILE A 140 -14.78 -5.21 -3.74
N PRO A 141 -15.79 -4.42 -4.16
CA PRO A 141 -15.89 -4.00 -5.55
C PRO A 141 -14.87 -2.92 -5.87
N LEU A 142 -14.30 -2.97 -7.05
CA LEU A 142 -13.59 -1.85 -7.66
C LEU A 142 -14.57 -0.89 -8.33
N LEU A 143 -14.17 0.34 -8.60
CA LEU A 143 -15.00 1.34 -9.27
C LEU A 143 -15.61 0.81 -10.58
N ILE A 144 -14.85 0.06 -11.37
CA ILE A 144 -15.33 -0.57 -12.60
C ILE A 144 -16.48 -1.56 -12.37
N ASP A 145 -16.53 -2.24 -11.23
CA ASP A 145 -17.54 -3.26 -10.92
C ASP A 145 -18.94 -2.64 -10.70
N TYR A 146 -19.02 -1.33 -10.49
CA TYR A 146 -20.30 -0.61 -10.39
C TYR A 146 -20.95 -0.34 -11.75
N PHE A 147 -20.26 -0.58 -12.86
CA PHE A 147 -20.78 -0.38 -14.22
C PHE A 147 -21.06 -1.71 -14.91
N PRO A 148 -22.15 -1.80 -15.70
CA PRO A 148 -22.53 -3.06 -16.32
C PRO A 148 -21.53 -3.47 -17.40
N TYR A 149 -21.15 -4.73 -17.42
CA TYR A 149 -20.38 -5.28 -18.50
C TYR A 149 -21.30 -5.56 -19.73
N PRO A 150 -20.88 -5.32 -20.97
CA PRO A 150 -19.57 -4.89 -21.46
C PRO A 150 -19.37 -3.36 -21.57
N ALA A 151 -20.21 -2.56 -20.95
CA ALA A 151 -20.19 -1.10 -21.05
C ALA A 151 -18.97 -0.45 -20.33
N VAL A 152 -17.87 -1.17 -20.19
CA VAL A 152 -16.65 -0.76 -19.49
C VAL A 152 -15.40 -1.05 -20.30
N TYR A 153 -14.40 -0.19 -20.15
CA TYR A 153 -13.04 -0.42 -20.59
C TYR A 153 -12.06 -0.09 -19.48
N GLN A 154 -11.06 -0.92 -19.33
CA GLN A 154 -9.98 -0.76 -18.37
C GLN A 154 -8.66 -1.09 -19.04
N SER A 155 -7.71 -0.15 -19.01
CA SER A 155 -6.42 -0.35 -19.65
C SER A 155 -5.53 -1.27 -18.82
N PHE A 156 -5.34 -0.92 -17.56
CA PHE A 156 -4.38 -1.54 -16.68
C PHE A 156 -4.77 -1.33 -15.23
N GLN A 157 -4.49 -2.31 -14.38
CA GLN A 157 -4.62 -2.15 -12.93
C GLN A 157 -3.48 -2.83 -12.19
N ILE A 158 -3.02 -2.16 -11.17
CA ILE A 158 -1.97 -2.60 -10.26
C ILE A 158 -2.31 -3.95 -9.60
N TYR A 159 -3.60 -4.23 -9.34
CA TYR A 159 -4.02 -5.48 -8.70
C TYR A 159 -4.22 -6.65 -9.66
N GLN A 160 -3.63 -6.61 -10.84
CA GLN A 160 -3.64 -7.74 -11.79
C GLN A 160 -5.03 -8.17 -12.32
N ARG A 161 -6.04 -7.33 -12.21
CA ARG A 161 -7.23 -7.44 -13.07
C ARG A 161 -6.97 -6.90 -14.48
N GLY A 162 -5.79 -6.41 -14.70
CA GLY A 162 -5.26 -5.49 -15.65
C GLY A 162 -5.24 -5.90 -17.10
N VAL A 163 -4.08 -5.66 -17.75
CA VAL A 163 -3.94 -5.70 -19.20
C VAL A 163 -4.39 -7.03 -19.79
N ARG A 164 -5.24 -6.98 -20.82
CA ARG A 164 -5.68 -8.16 -21.52
C ARG A 164 -4.54 -8.77 -22.34
N TRP A 165 -4.55 -10.07 -22.49
CA TRP A 165 -3.60 -10.75 -23.38
C TRP A 165 -3.64 -10.19 -24.80
N GLU A 166 -4.83 -9.83 -25.29
CA GLU A 166 -5.03 -9.21 -26.61
C GLU A 166 -4.27 -7.90 -26.75
N THR A 167 -4.34 -7.03 -25.74
CA THR A 167 -3.61 -5.76 -25.71
C THR A 167 -2.10 -5.99 -25.78
N LEU A 168 -1.57 -6.91 -24.97
CA LEU A 168 -0.16 -7.27 -25.00
C LEU A 168 0.25 -7.88 -26.35
N ARG A 169 -0.54 -8.81 -26.88
CA ARG A 169 -0.33 -9.43 -28.21
C ARG A 169 -0.28 -8.37 -29.30
N ASP A 170 -1.17 -7.39 -29.25
CA ASP A 170 -1.29 -6.35 -30.27
C ASP A 170 -0.20 -5.27 -30.11
N ALA A 171 0.35 -5.10 -28.91
CA ALA A 171 1.50 -4.22 -28.64
C ALA A 171 2.85 -4.80 -29.15
N LEU A 172 3.03 -6.11 -29.05
CA LEU A 172 4.30 -6.79 -29.37
C LEU A 172 4.81 -6.55 -30.81
N PRO A 173 3.98 -6.59 -31.89
CA PRO A 173 4.47 -6.38 -33.26
C PRO A 173 5.07 -5.01 -33.51
N HIS A 174 4.55 -3.97 -32.86
CA HIS A 174 5.08 -2.61 -33.00
C HIS A 174 6.46 -2.47 -32.35
N ARG A 175 6.77 -3.32 -31.40
CA ARG A 175 8.05 -3.35 -30.70
C ARG A 175 9.13 -4.05 -31.50
N PHE A 176 8.84 -5.18 -32.15
CA PHE A 176 9.80 -5.90 -32.97
C PHE A 176 10.32 -5.06 -34.16
N SER A 177 9.59 -4.04 -34.55
CA SER A 177 10.02 -3.11 -35.60
C SER A 177 11.10 -2.10 -35.17
N ARG A 178 11.31 -1.89 -33.87
CA ARG A 178 12.27 -0.93 -33.32
C ARG A 178 13.68 -1.50 -33.07
N GLY A 179 13.85 -2.80 -33.24
CA GLY A 179 15.16 -3.47 -33.19
C GLY A 179 15.44 -4.22 -31.88
N PHE A 180 16.20 -5.30 -32.03
CA PHE A 180 16.51 -6.25 -30.97
C PHE A 180 17.35 -5.64 -29.82
N ARG A 181 18.07 -4.57 -30.10
CA ARG A 181 18.91 -3.87 -29.11
C ARG A 181 18.10 -3.06 -28.12
N GLU A 182 17.07 -2.35 -28.58
CA GLU A 182 16.11 -1.66 -27.72
C GLU A 182 15.32 -2.64 -26.84
N LEU A 183 14.99 -3.82 -27.40
CA LEU A 183 14.33 -4.89 -26.65
C LEU A 183 15.17 -5.42 -25.49
N LEU A 184 16.48 -5.53 -25.67
CA LEU A 184 17.40 -6.00 -24.61
C LEU A 184 17.60 -4.95 -23.51
N ASP A 185 17.77 -3.69 -23.88
CA ASP A 185 17.89 -2.59 -22.92
C ASP A 185 16.60 -2.44 -22.10
N GLU A 186 15.45 -2.59 -22.72
CA GLU A 186 14.15 -2.55 -22.10
C GLU A 186 13.92 -3.74 -21.15
N TRP A 187 14.41 -4.94 -21.51
CA TRP A 187 14.28 -6.15 -20.68
C TRP A 187 15.14 -6.10 -19.42
N THR A 188 16.26 -5.42 -19.49
CA THR A 188 17.16 -5.24 -18.36
C THR A 188 16.74 -4.15 -17.39
N THR A 189 16.01 -3.12 -17.87
CA THR A 189 15.53 -2.01 -17.06
C THR A 189 14.08 -2.17 -16.57
N GLY A 190 13.29 -3.03 -17.21
CA GLY A 190 11.89 -3.30 -16.83
C GLY A 190 10.91 -2.14 -17.13
N PHE A 191 11.42 -0.94 -17.42
CA PHE A 191 10.61 0.29 -17.49
C PHE A 191 9.94 0.53 -18.84
N GLU A 192 10.47 0.04 -19.94
CA GLU A 192 9.97 0.39 -21.28
C GLU A 192 8.97 -0.60 -21.88
N LEU A 193 8.79 -1.79 -21.29
CA LEU A 193 7.62 -2.63 -21.56
C LEU A 193 6.34 -1.84 -21.28
N GLY A 194 6.37 -1.01 -20.21
CA GLY A 194 5.29 -0.09 -19.86
C GLY A 194 4.93 0.83 -21.03
N SER A 195 5.88 1.54 -21.63
CA SER A 195 5.60 2.55 -22.66
C SER A 195 4.90 1.98 -23.90
N THR A 196 5.28 0.78 -24.36
CA THR A 196 4.64 0.13 -25.51
C THR A 196 3.24 -0.35 -25.19
N VAL A 197 3.00 -0.85 -23.96
CA VAL A 197 1.66 -1.21 -23.51
C VAL A 197 0.82 0.05 -23.33
N GLU A 198 1.36 1.13 -22.80
CA GLU A 198 0.67 2.42 -22.66
C GLU A 198 0.22 2.98 -23.99
N GLU A 199 1.08 2.99 -25.03
CA GLU A 199 0.71 3.41 -26.37
C GLU A 199 -0.42 2.56 -26.98
N GLN A 200 -0.42 1.26 -26.73
CA GLN A 200 -1.45 0.37 -27.22
C GLN A 200 -2.78 0.60 -26.47
N THR A 201 -2.71 0.71 -25.13
CA THR A 201 -3.91 0.97 -24.32
C THR A 201 -4.50 2.36 -24.58
N GLU A 202 -3.67 3.37 -24.92
CA GLU A 202 -4.15 4.67 -25.37
C GLU A 202 -4.93 4.56 -26.69
N ARG A 203 -4.40 3.83 -27.67
CA ARG A 203 -5.12 3.59 -28.95
C ARG A 203 -6.45 2.89 -28.72
N GLU A 204 -6.48 1.90 -27.83
CA GLU A 204 -7.71 1.21 -27.46
C GLU A 204 -8.73 2.15 -26.77
N LEU A 205 -8.25 2.98 -25.80
CA LEU A 205 -9.07 3.98 -25.12
C LEU A 205 -9.74 4.91 -26.14
N ILE A 206 -8.96 5.49 -27.06
CA ILE A 206 -9.46 6.42 -28.09
C ILE A 206 -10.47 5.71 -29.00
N ALA A 207 -10.21 4.49 -29.43
CA ALA A 207 -11.14 3.71 -30.22
C ALA A 207 -12.46 3.44 -29.47
N LYS A 208 -12.39 3.13 -28.17
CA LYS A 208 -13.56 2.88 -27.32
C LYS A 208 -14.40 4.13 -27.05
N LEU A 209 -13.83 5.32 -27.11
CA LEU A 209 -14.56 6.57 -26.95
C LEU A 209 -15.58 6.80 -28.08
N SER A 210 -15.40 6.19 -29.27
CA SER A 210 -16.37 6.26 -30.37
C SER A 210 -17.63 5.41 -30.12
N ASP A 211 -17.55 4.40 -29.21
CA ASP A 211 -18.66 3.52 -28.88
C ASP A 211 -19.60 4.15 -27.85
N PRO A 212 -20.86 4.50 -28.20
CA PRO A 212 -21.77 5.13 -27.25
C PRO A 212 -22.30 4.19 -26.16
N SER A 213 -22.10 2.89 -26.26
CA SER A 213 -22.50 1.91 -25.23
C SER A 213 -21.57 1.89 -24.03
N ILE A 214 -20.33 2.39 -24.15
CA ILE A 214 -19.34 2.39 -23.09
C ILE A 214 -19.63 3.52 -22.10
N GLN A 215 -19.83 3.17 -20.83
CA GLN A 215 -20.17 4.09 -19.73
C GLN A 215 -18.98 4.47 -18.85
N TYR A 216 -18.01 3.56 -18.72
CA TYR A 216 -16.81 3.78 -17.89
C TYR A 216 -15.56 3.34 -18.65
N LEU A 217 -14.57 4.23 -18.67
CA LEU A 217 -13.26 3.96 -19.23
C LEU A 217 -12.21 4.43 -18.25
N ASP A 218 -11.19 3.60 -18.02
CA ASP A 218 -9.99 4.04 -17.31
C ASP A 218 -8.71 3.75 -18.10
N TYR A 219 -7.73 4.63 -17.89
CA TYR A 219 -6.42 4.54 -18.50
C TYR A 219 -5.37 4.88 -17.45
N PHE A 220 -4.31 4.08 -17.38
CA PHE A 220 -3.18 4.27 -16.46
C PHE A 220 -1.91 4.54 -17.25
N THR A 221 -1.07 5.46 -16.73
CA THR A 221 0.30 5.69 -17.19
C THR A 221 1.24 5.93 -16.00
N GLY A 222 2.37 5.19 -15.98
CA GLY A 222 3.46 5.35 -15.01
C GLY A 222 4.59 6.25 -15.50
N GLY A 223 4.45 6.83 -16.69
CA GLY A 223 5.56 7.49 -17.39
C GLY A 223 6.18 8.68 -16.65
N PHE A 224 5.40 9.42 -15.82
CA PHE A 224 5.95 10.53 -15.04
C PHE A 224 6.77 10.02 -13.85
N ASP A 225 6.23 9.08 -13.09
CA ASP A 225 6.89 8.49 -11.93
C ASP A 225 8.26 7.90 -12.30
N HIS A 226 8.29 7.11 -13.37
CA HIS A 226 9.53 6.52 -13.87
C HIS A 226 10.59 7.57 -14.24
N VAL A 227 10.19 8.64 -14.92
CA VAL A 227 11.10 9.73 -15.27
C VAL A 227 11.57 10.46 -14.02
N ALA A 228 10.66 10.74 -13.08
CA ALA A 228 10.98 11.44 -11.85
C ALA A 228 11.95 10.65 -10.95
N HIS A 229 11.82 9.33 -10.89
CA HIS A 229 12.78 8.46 -10.20
C HIS A 229 14.17 8.44 -10.84
N ALA A 230 14.25 8.64 -12.14
CA ALA A 230 15.52 8.65 -12.88
C ALA A 230 16.22 10.03 -12.88
N ALA A 231 15.45 11.11 -12.76
CA ALA A 231 15.97 12.47 -12.89
C ALA A 231 15.14 13.50 -12.11
N SER A 232 15.78 14.25 -11.24
CA SER A 232 15.14 15.37 -10.50
C SER A 232 15.22 16.71 -11.25
N ASP A 233 15.77 16.74 -12.47
CA ASP A 233 15.85 17.97 -13.22
C ASP A 233 14.48 18.44 -13.74
N PRO A 234 14.19 19.76 -13.69
CA PRO A 234 12.89 20.29 -14.08
C PRO A 234 12.55 20.07 -15.56
N GLU A 235 13.54 19.92 -16.42
CA GLU A 235 13.34 19.73 -17.86
C GLU A 235 12.78 18.34 -18.15
N SER A 236 13.34 17.30 -17.55
CA SER A 236 12.84 15.92 -17.69
C SER A 236 11.41 15.80 -17.18
N GLN A 237 11.10 16.40 -16.02
CA GLN A 237 9.75 16.42 -15.46
C GLN A 237 8.78 17.18 -16.37
N ARG A 238 9.19 18.32 -16.90
CA ARG A 238 8.40 19.10 -17.86
C ARG A 238 8.08 18.30 -19.12
N LEU A 239 9.08 17.61 -19.70
CA LEU A 239 8.88 16.78 -20.89
C LEU A 239 7.93 15.62 -20.62
N ALA A 240 8.01 15.00 -19.44
CA ALA A 240 7.07 13.96 -19.03
C ALA A 240 5.64 14.50 -18.92
N LEU A 241 5.45 15.67 -18.29
CA LEU A 241 4.13 16.31 -18.21
C LEU A 241 3.61 16.75 -19.58
N GLN A 242 4.46 17.22 -20.49
CA GLN A 242 4.04 17.57 -21.86
C GLN A 242 3.55 16.37 -22.66
N ARG A 243 4.09 15.17 -22.41
CA ARG A 243 3.55 13.93 -23.01
C ARG A 243 2.16 13.62 -22.47
N ILE A 244 1.94 13.80 -21.17
CA ILE A 244 0.63 13.65 -20.54
C ILE A 244 -0.34 14.74 -21.06
N ASP A 245 0.09 15.98 -21.20
CA ASP A 245 -0.71 17.08 -21.76
C ASP A 245 -1.16 16.74 -23.19
N ALA A 246 -0.28 16.21 -24.01
CA ALA A 246 -0.61 15.77 -25.37
C ALA A 246 -1.60 14.60 -25.37
N LEU A 247 -1.47 13.63 -24.44
CA LEU A 247 -2.44 12.56 -24.22
C LEU A 247 -3.82 13.14 -23.88
N ILE A 248 -3.90 14.06 -22.91
CA ILE A 248 -5.15 14.74 -22.54
C ILE A 248 -5.78 15.42 -23.76
N GLY A 249 -4.97 16.07 -24.61
CA GLY A 249 -5.45 16.69 -25.84
C GLY A 249 -6.08 15.69 -26.81
N ARG A 250 -5.44 14.54 -27.01
CA ARG A 250 -5.98 13.48 -27.89
C ARG A 250 -7.26 12.89 -27.32
N VAL A 251 -7.30 12.57 -26.03
CA VAL A 251 -8.48 12.02 -25.34
C VAL A 251 -9.63 13.03 -25.36
N TRP A 252 -9.37 14.31 -25.04
CA TRP A 252 -10.41 15.34 -25.06
C TRP A 252 -11.00 15.55 -26.45
N ASN A 253 -10.17 15.60 -27.49
CA ASN A 253 -10.65 15.70 -28.87
C ASN A 253 -11.48 14.48 -29.27
N ALA A 254 -11.10 13.28 -28.84
CA ALA A 254 -11.90 12.07 -29.09
C ALA A 254 -13.25 12.13 -28.34
N ILE A 255 -13.28 12.61 -27.11
CA ILE A 255 -14.52 12.84 -26.35
C ILE A 255 -15.41 13.83 -27.09
N GLN A 256 -14.87 15.00 -27.50
CA GLN A 256 -15.64 16.04 -28.21
C GLN A 256 -16.18 15.58 -29.55
N SER A 257 -15.54 14.61 -30.19
CA SER A 257 -15.98 14.01 -31.45
C SER A 257 -16.96 12.85 -31.28
N SER A 258 -17.20 12.42 -30.04
CA SER A 258 -18.07 11.29 -29.71
C SER A 258 -19.55 11.70 -29.62
N ALA A 259 -20.45 10.73 -29.81
CA ALA A 259 -21.90 10.96 -29.66
C ALA A 259 -22.32 11.34 -28.22
N LEU A 260 -21.47 11.03 -27.23
CA LEU A 260 -21.71 11.34 -25.81
C LEU A 260 -20.90 12.55 -25.32
N ALA A 261 -20.37 13.38 -26.21
CA ALA A 261 -19.55 14.54 -25.86
C ALA A 261 -20.17 15.41 -24.75
N ALA A 262 -21.46 15.76 -24.90
CA ALA A 262 -22.16 16.61 -23.95
C ALA A 262 -22.35 15.97 -22.54
N GLN A 263 -22.32 14.65 -22.46
CA GLN A 263 -22.66 13.84 -21.28
C GLN A 263 -21.44 13.05 -20.72
N THR A 264 -20.25 13.36 -21.20
CA THR A 264 -19.00 12.71 -20.75
C THR A 264 -18.26 13.59 -19.76
N VAL A 265 -17.84 13.00 -18.64
CA VAL A 265 -16.91 13.59 -17.66
C VAL A 265 -15.53 12.99 -17.89
N LEU A 266 -14.52 13.83 -17.98
CA LEU A 266 -13.10 13.47 -17.95
C LEU A 266 -12.54 13.82 -16.60
N VAL A 267 -11.90 12.84 -15.96
CA VAL A 267 -11.24 12.99 -14.65
C VAL A 267 -9.78 12.59 -14.78
N VAL A 268 -8.89 13.38 -14.19
CA VAL A 268 -7.46 13.05 -14.07
C VAL A 268 -7.11 13.00 -12.60
N VAL A 269 -6.47 11.93 -12.17
CA VAL A 269 -6.04 11.74 -10.78
C VAL A 269 -4.65 11.14 -10.74
N SER A 270 -3.82 11.62 -9.78
CA SER A 270 -2.57 10.95 -9.40
C SER A 270 -2.76 10.23 -8.08
N ASP A 271 -2.07 9.11 -7.94
CA ASP A 271 -2.10 8.29 -6.73
C ASP A 271 -1.25 8.87 -5.59
N HIS A 272 -0.14 9.53 -5.91
CA HIS A 272 0.72 10.24 -4.97
C HIS A 272 1.49 11.37 -5.66
N GLY A 273 2.23 12.14 -4.86
CA GLY A 273 3.21 13.10 -5.32
C GLY A 273 4.62 12.49 -5.38
N MET A 274 5.62 13.33 -5.55
CA MET A 274 7.02 12.94 -5.70
C MET A 274 7.92 13.98 -5.03
N ASN A 275 8.76 13.56 -4.10
CA ASN A 275 9.80 14.42 -3.54
C ASN A 275 10.97 14.51 -4.53
N SER A 276 10.90 15.50 -5.39
CA SER A 276 11.82 15.70 -6.50
C SER A 276 12.21 17.17 -6.62
N GLU A 277 12.86 17.71 -5.58
CA GLU A 277 13.35 19.10 -5.64
C GLU A 277 14.46 19.25 -6.67
N PRO A 278 14.36 20.25 -7.56
CA PRO A 278 15.34 20.48 -8.60
C PRO A 278 16.75 20.76 -8.04
N GLY A 279 17.75 20.05 -8.57
CA GLY A 279 19.14 20.24 -8.21
C GLY A 279 19.54 19.64 -6.86
N VAL A 280 18.63 18.96 -6.17
CA VAL A 280 18.90 18.22 -4.94
C VAL A 280 18.64 16.74 -5.21
N TYR A 281 19.61 15.90 -4.88
CA TYR A 281 19.39 14.47 -4.85
C TYR A 281 19.43 13.94 -3.43
N SER A 282 18.70 12.89 -3.16
CA SER A 282 18.68 12.31 -1.84
C SER A 282 19.85 11.37 -1.60
N GLN A 283 20.41 11.47 -0.41
CA GLN A 283 21.52 10.64 0.03
C GLN A 283 21.04 9.26 0.49
N GLY A 284 21.74 8.19 0.10
CA GLY A 284 21.41 6.85 0.49
C GLY A 284 21.82 6.53 1.94
N TYR A 285 20.96 5.85 2.69
CA TYR A 285 21.29 5.23 3.97
C TYR A 285 21.03 3.73 3.89
N ASN A 286 22.07 2.94 4.10
CA ASN A 286 22.04 1.50 3.85
C ASN A 286 21.48 0.72 5.04
N LEU A 287 20.17 0.52 5.06
CA LEU A 287 19.49 -0.27 6.08
C LEU A 287 19.92 -1.75 6.08
N VAL A 288 20.33 -2.31 4.94
CA VAL A 288 20.85 -3.67 4.87
C VAL A 288 22.13 -3.80 5.69
N GLN A 289 23.08 -2.88 5.50
CA GLN A 289 24.31 -2.85 6.31
C GLN A 289 24.02 -2.59 7.79
N PHE A 290 23.06 -1.69 8.08
CA PHE A 290 22.67 -1.43 9.46
C PHE A 290 22.20 -2.70 10.16
N PHE A 291 21.20 -3.39 9.61
CA PHE A 291 20.64 -4.60 10.22
C PHE A 291 21.63 -5.77 10.27
N ASN A 292 22.55 -5.88 9.32
CA ASN A 292 23.65 -6.84 9.35
C ASN A 292 24.69 -6.52 10.43
N SER A 293 24.78 -5.27 10.87
CA SER A 293 25.74 -4.84 11.88
C SER A 293 25.32 -5.29 13.28
N ARG A 294 26.28 -5.26 14.21
CA ARG A 294 26.01 -5.54 15.62
C ARG A 294 25.00 -4.55 16.23
N ALA A 295 25.08 -3.28 15.86
CA ALA A 295 24.15 -2.26 16.32
C ALA A 295 22.71 -2.53 15.86
N GLY A 296 22.56 -3.06 14.65
CA GLY A 296 21.28 -3.48 14.07
C GLY A 296 20.83 -4.88 14.47
N GLY A 297 21.55 -5.56 15.39
CA GLY A 297 21.17 -6.89 15.88
C GLY A 297 21.71 -8.05 15.06
N ALA A 298 22.68 -7.82 14.17
CA ALA A 298 23.38 -8.83 13.35
C ALA A 298 22.41 -9.74 12.56
N HIS A 299 21.37 -9.17 11.98
CA HIS A 299 20.38 -9.90 11.19
C HIS A 299 20.95 -10.37 9.84
N HIS A 300 20.52 -11.54 9.41
CA HIS A 300 20.55 -11.90 7.99
C HIS A 300 19.44 -11.12 7.28
N VAL A 301 19.80 -10.26 6.32
CA VAL A 301 18.85 -9.37 5.69
C VAL A 301 18.45 -9.91 4.33
N ILE A 302 17.13 -9.95 4.08
CA ILE A 302 16.51 -10.26 2.80
C ILE A 302 15.72 -9.03 2.37
N THR A 303 15.84 -8.63 1.11
CA THR A 303 15.12 -7.46 0.58
C THR A 303 14.41 -7.81 -0.72
N ASN A 304 13.33 -7.11 -1.02
CA ASN A 304 12.63 -7.18 -2.30
C ASN A 304 13.37 -6.46 -3.44
N ARG A 305 14.46 -5.77 -3.12
CA ARG A 305 15.33 -5.12 -4.11
C ARG A 305 16.60 -5.92 -4.31
N HIS A 306 17.16 -5.85 -5.51
CA HIS A 306 18.49 -6.33 -5.76
C HIS A 306 19.48 -5.40 -5.08
N PRO A 307 20.26 -5.83 -4.09
CA PRO A 307 21.29 -4.98 -3.49
C PRO A 307 22.53 -4.90 -4.37
N LEU A 308 22.34 -4.87 -5.69
CA LEU A 308 23.44 -4.97 -6.64
C LEU A 308 24.28 -3.70 -6.70
N ASP A 309 23.66 -2.56 -6.38
CA ASP A 309 24.28 -1.26 -6.53
C ASP A 309 24.21 -0.52 -5.19
N GLU A 310 25.18 -0.76 -4.34
CA GLU A 310 25.37 0.04 -3.14
C GLU A 310 26.06 1.36 -3.48
N PHE A 311 25.58 2.45 -2.89
CA PHE A 311 26.22 3.74 -3.00
C PHE A 311 26.92 4.08 -1.70
N LYS A 312 28.20 4.39 -1.78
CA LYS A 312 28.97 4.98 -0.69
C LYS A 312 29.40 6.39 -1.11
N LEU A 313 28.85 7.38 -0.44
CA LEU A 313 29.21 8.76 -0.66
C LEU A 313 30.25 9.24 0.33
N SER A 314 30.48 8.55 1.43
CA SER A 314 31.40 8.93 2.47
C SER A 314 31.91 7.75 3.29
N GLY A 315 33.18 7.79 3.68
CA GLY A 315 33.82 6.77 4.49
C GLY A 315 33.69 6.91 5.99
N LEU A 316 32.93 7.89 6.52
CA LEU A 316 32.87 8.13 7.98
C LEU A 316 31.71 7.44 8.67
N ASP A 317 30.58 7.27 8.01
CA ASP A 317 29.45 6.49 8.54
C ASP A 317 29.33 5.18 7.77
N PRO A 318 29.46 4.02 8.44
CA PRO A 318 29.40 2.71 7.78
C PRO A 318 28.04 2.37 7.17
N PHE A 319 26.99 3.12 7.55
CA PHE A 319 25.62 2.91 7.04
C PHE A 319 25.25 3.85 5.91
N VAL A 320 26.05 4.85 5.62
CA VAL A 320 25.87 5.70 4.43
C VAL A 320 26.31 4.90 3.21
N THR A 321 25.47 4.87 2.18
CA THR A 321 25.76 4.13 0.96
C THR A 321 26.91 4.77 0.19
N GLU A 322 27.75 3.93 -0.41
CA GLU A 322 28.81 4.32 -1.33
C GLU A 322 28.47 3.86 -2.74
N VAL A 323 29.01 4.52 -3.73
CA VAL A 323 29.01 4.01 -5.10
C VAL A 323 30.01 2.84 -5.20
N VAL A 324 29.52 1.64 -5.38
CA VAL A 324 30.35 0.43 -5.52
C VAL A 324 30.00 -0.29 -6.82
N THR A 325 30.88 -1.19 -7.23
CA THR A 325 30.58 -2.09 -8.35
C THR A 325 29.37 -2.96 -7.99
N PRO A 326 28.40 -3.13 -8.92
CA PRO A 326 27.26 -3.98 -8.70
C PRO A 326 27.65 -5.37 -8.26
N SER A 327 27.00 -5.90 -7.25
CA SER A 327 27.19 -7.28 -6.83
C SER A 327 26.38 -8.20 -7.76
N GLU A 328 26.94 -9.37 -8.10
CA GLU A 328 26.27 -10.33 -8.98
C GLU A 328 25.09 -11.07 -8.32
N GLU A 329 24.87 -10.85 -7.04
CA GLU A 329 23.81 -11.55 -6.31
C GLU A 329 22.48 -10.80 -6.38
N SER A 330 21.61 -11.28 -7.21
CA SER A 330 20.20 -10.98 -7.14
C SER A 330 19.58 -11.69 -5.95
N LEU A 331 19.20 -10.95 -4.93
CA LEU A 331 18.68 -11.51 -3.67
C LEU A 331 17.17 -11.45 -3.55
N TYR A 332 16.46 -11.19 -4.62
CA TYR A 332 15.03 -11.33 -4.57
C TYR A 332 14.68 -12.77 -4.13
N LEU A 333 14.42 -12.95 -2.84
CA LEU A 333 14.10 -14.23 -2.20
C LEU A 333 15.19 -15.34 -2.30
N LYS A 334 16.38 -15.04 -2.80
CA LYS A 334 17.53 -15.92 -2.65
C LYS A 334 18.05 -15.77 -1.24
N GLY A 335 17.90 -16.59 -0.41
CA GLY A 335 18.33 -16.51 0.98
C GLY A 335 17.12 -16.68 1.87
N GLU A 336 16.23 -17.56 1.46
CA GLU A 336 15.41 -18.28 2.41
C GLU A 336 16.35 -19.06 3.34
N GLY A 337 17.36 -18.36 3.87
CA GLY A 337 18.28 -18.92 4.84
C GLY A 337 17.52 -19.26 6.09
N ASP A 338 17.79 -20.42 6.64
CA ASP A 338 17.35 -20.81 7.97
C ASP A 338 18.14 -20.10 9.06
N ASP A 339 19.00 -19.16 8.66
CA ASP A 339 19.85 -18.40 9.56
C ASP A 339 19.05 -17.32 10.29
N TYR A 340 19.08 -17.37 11.58
CA TYR A 340 18.49 -16.39 12.49
C TYR A 340 19.59 -15.57 13.16
N PRO A 341 19.31 -14.33 13.51
CA PRO A 341 18.10 -13.54 13.29
C PRO A 341 17.93 -13.14 11.82
N THR A 342 16.71 -13.08 11.31
CA THR A 342 16.41 -12.67 9.94
C THR A 342 15.50 -11.46 9.91
N ALA A 343 15.84 -10.47 9.09
CA ALA A 343 15.00 -9.33 8.78
C ALA A 343 14.68 -9.31 7.28
N LEU A 344 13.41 -9.11 6.95
CA LEU A 344 12.94 -8.87 5.58
C LEU A 344 12.66 -7.37 5.45
N LEU A 345 13.20 -6.72 4.41
CA LEU A 345 13.05 -5.30 4.19
C LEU A 345 12.35 -5.05 2.86
N ASP A 346 11.27 -4.30 2.89
CA ASP A 346 10.67 -3.70 1.71
C ASP A 346 11.06 -2.22 1.65
N LEU A 347 11.76 -1.84 0.57
CA LEU A 347 12.37 -0.53 0.36
C LEU A 347 11.67 0.28 -0.73
N ASP A 348 10.51 -0.13 -1.23
CA ASP A 348 9.82 0.57 -2.31
C ASP A 348 9.48 2.02 -1.95
N GLY A 349 9.56 2.90 -2.96
CA GLY A 349 9.38 4.33 -2.80
C GLY A 349 10.59 5.08 -2.26
N ASN A 350 11.53 4.37 -1.64
CA ASN A 350 12.81 4.81 -1.10
C ASN A 350 12.74 5.74 0.13
N GLU A 351 11.64 6.44 0.41
CA GLU A 351 11.49 7.30 1.59
C GLU A 351 11.00 6.55 2.83
N ARG A 352 10.72 5.26 2.68
CA ARG A 352 10.33 4.39 3.77
C ARG A 352 10.95 3.01 3.63
N ALA A 353 10.99 2.26 4.73
CA ALA A 353 11.27 0.84 4.71
C ALA A 353 10.32 0.10 5.66
N SER A 354 9.61 -0.91 5.17
CA SER A 354 8.85 -1.84 6.02
C SER A 354 9.75 -2.97 6.45
N ILE A 355 9.84 -3.19 7.76
CA ILE A 355 10.73 -4.16 8.38
C ILE A 355 9.91 -5.31 8.95
N TYR A 356 10.23 -6.53 8.53
CA TYR A 356 9.60 -7.77 8.97
C TYR A 356 10.63 -8.66 9.63
N LEU A 357 10.43 -8.97 10.90
CA LEU A 357 11.33 -9.81 11.67
C LEU A 357 10.78 -11.23 11.74
N ARG A 358 11.63 -12.21 11.56
CA ARG A 358 11.27 -13.61 11.77
C ARG A 358 11.33 -13.95 13.24
N SER A 359 10.43 -14.81 13.63
CA SER A 359 10.21 -15.26 14.98
C SER A 359 11.41 -15.92 15.66
N SER A 360 11.38 -15.82 16.96
CA SER A 360 12.43 -16.27 17.87
C SER A 360 12.20 -17.63 18.53
N THR A 361 10.96 -18.09 18.71
CA THR A 361 10.68 -19.34 19.45
C THR A 361 11.29 -20.54 18.76
N PHE A 362 11.09 -20.66 17.45
CA PHE A 362 11.68 -21.73 16.66
C PHE A 362 13.19 -21.63 16.57
N ASN A 363 13.75 -20.44 16.67
CA ASN A 363 15.19 -20.25 16.72
C ASN A 363 15.80 -20.94 17.96
N THR A 364 15.18 -20.78 19.11
CA THR A 364 15.61 -21.52 20.33
C THR A 364 15.60 -23.03 20.11
N LEU A 365 14.51 -23.55 19.52
CA LEU A 365 14.41 -24.98 19.20
C LEU A 365 15.47 -25.45 18.20
N HIS A 366 15.77 -24.64 17.18
CA HIS A 366 16.85 -24.95 16.23
C HIS A 366 18.22 -25.03 16.90
N ILE A 367 18.54 -24.09 17.76
CA ILE A 367 19.83 -24.06 18.50
C ILE A 367 19.93 -25.30 19.39
N LEU A 368 18.87 -25.60 20.15
CA LEU A 368 18.85 -26.78 21.01
C LEU A 368 19.00 -28.08 20.20
N LEU A 369 18.30 -28.19 19.06
CA LEU A 369 18.37 -29.36 18.19
C LEU A 369 19.76 -29.53 17.57
N LYS A 370 20.42 -28.46 17.15
CA LYS A 370 21.82 -28.47 16.68
C LYS A 370 22.76 -28.99 17.78
N GLU A 371 22.59 -28.54 19.02
CA GLU A 371 23.38 -29.00 20.15
C GLU A 371 23.13 -30.48 20.48
N ILE A 372 21.86 -30.91 20.52
CA ILE A 372 21.50 -32.33 20.78
C ILE A 372 22.14 -33.26 19.75
N ASN A 373 22.25 -32.80 18.50
CA ASN A 373 22.82 -33.56 17.38
C ASN A 373 24.33 -33.33 17.20
N ARG A 374 24.97 -32.51 17.97
CA ARG A 374 26.38 -32.15 17.81
C ARG A 374 27.26 -33.39 18.06
N PRO A 375 28.15 -33.73 17.11
CA PRO A 375 29.08 -34.81 17.33
C PRO A 375 29.93 -34.61 18.60
N GLY A 376 29.97 -35.61 19.47
CA GLY A 376 30.78 -35.53 20.71
C GLY A 376 30.21 -34.68 21.83
N VAL A 377 28.92 -34.24 21.75
CA VAL A 377 28.24 -33.58 22.87
C VAL A 377 28.31 -34.46 24.11
N ASN A 378 28.64 -33.87 25.28
CA ASN A 378 28.69 -34.66 26.50
C ASN A 378 27.26 -35.09 26.96
N PRO A 379 27.10 -36.25 27.57
CA PRO A 379 25.79 -36.75 27.96
C PRO A 379 24.99 -35.84 28.90
N PRO A 380 25.53 -35.16 29.89
CA PRO A 380 24.83 -34.18 30.69
C PRO A 380 24.25 -33.03 29.88
N MET A 381 25.06 -32.42 28.99
CA MET A 381 24.60 -31.34 28.12
C MET A 381 23.48 -31.81 27.14
N ARG A 382 23.65 -32.97 26.53
CA ARG A 382 22.62 -33.55 25.65
C ARG A 382 21.29 -33.74 26.39
N ARG A 383 21.30 -34.28 27.60
CA ARG A 383 20.09 -34.44 28.42
C ARG A 383 19.46 -33.09 28.79
N ALA A 384 20.28 -32.11 29.23
CA ALA A 384 19.80 -30.77 29.54
C ALA A 384 19.19 -30.06 28.31
N ALA A 385 19.81 -30.19 27.15
CA ALA A 385 19.31 -29.63 25.90
C ALA A 385 17.98 -30.28 25.46
N ILE A 386 17.81 -31.61 25.63
CA ILE A 386 16.54 -32.30 25.39
C ILE A 386 15.47 -31.80 26.35
N ALA A 387 15.76 -31.69 27.65
CA ALA A 387 14.83 -31.18 28.65
C ALA A 387 14.39 -29.75 28.31
N ALA A 388 15.33 -28.89 27.97
CA ALA A 388 15.06 -27.50 27.55
C ALA A 388 14.21 -27.43 26.28
N PHE A 389 14.44 -28.31 25.30
CA PHE A 389 13.63 -28.41 24.08
C PHE A 389 12.15 -28.69 24.40
N PHE A 390 11.89 -29.63 25.29
CA PHE A 390 10.50 -29.94 25.73
C PHE A 390 9.92 -28.87 26.66
N GLN A 391 10.73 -28.18 27.42
CA GLN A 391 10.28 -27.02 28.19
C GLN A 391 9.72 -25.93 27.26
N VAL A 392 10.45 -25.56 26.20
CA VAL A 392 9.99 -24.57 25.20
C VAL A 392 8.69 -25.04 24.52
N ILE A 393 8.58 -26.34 24.17
CA ILE A 393 7.34 -26.88 23.61
C ILE A 393 6.18 -26.77 24.61
N ALA A 394 6.42 -27.07 25.87
CA ALA A 394 5.39 -27.03 26.91
C ALA A 394 4.87 -25.62 27.14
N GLU A 395 5.76 -24.63 27.16
CA GLU A 395 5.41 -23.20 27.29
C GLU A 395 4.49 -22.71 26.17
N HIS A 396 4.66 -23.22 24.93
CA HIS A 396 3.92 -22.79 23.76
C HIS A 396 2.79 -23.74 23.35
N ARG A 397 2.62 -24.87 24.06
CA ARG A 397 1.67 -25.95 23.70
C ARG A 397 0.24 -25.45 23.47
N SER A 398 -0.30 -24.68 24.42
CA SER A 398 -1.66 -24.18 24.34
C SER A 398 -1.86 -23.25 23.13
N ALA A 399 -0.94 -22.33 22.91
CA ALA A 399 -1.00 -21.38 21.79
C ALA A 399 -0.92 -22.10 20.43
N TRP A 400 -0.02 -23.08 20.31
CA TRP A 400 0.10 -23.84 19.06
C TRP A 400 -1.08 -24.78 18.81
N GLN A 401 -1.67 -25.36 19.86
CA GLN A 401 -2.91 -26.16 19.73
C GLN A 401 -4.08 -25.31 19.27
N SER A 402 -4.26 -24.09 19.84
CA SER A 402 -5.28 -23.13 19.38
C SER A 402 -5.05 -22.74 17.91
N THR A 403 -3.81 -22.42 17.53
CA THR A 403 -3.46 -22.11 16.14
C THR A 403 -3.79 -23.26 15.18
N ILE A 404 -3.45 -24.50 15.54
CA ILE A 404 -3.76 -25.68 14.72
C ILE A 404 -5.27 -25.84 14.54
N GLN A 405 -6.03 -25.69 15.61
CA GLN A 405 -7.48 -25.84 15.56
C GLN A 405 -8.11 -24.75 14.69
N GLU A 406 -7.83 -23.48 14.98
CA GLU A 406 -8.39 -22.33 14.25
C GLU A 406 -8.06 -22.37 12.76
N VAL A 407 -6.77 -22.60 12.43
CA VAL A 407 -6.32 -22.69 11.04
C VAL A 407 -6.94 -23.90 10.33
N SER A 408 -7.08 -25.05 11.02
CA SER A 408 -7.69 -26.23 10.40
C SER A 408 -9.17 -26.01 10.04
N GLU A 409 -9.94 -25.32 10.90
CA GLU A 409 -11.32 -24.96 10.61
C GLU A 409 -11.44 -23.99 9.41
N GLU A 410 -10.58 -22.98 9.37
CA GLU A 410 -10.51 -22.02 8.28
C GLU A 410 -10.14 -22.70 6.95
N LEU A 411 -9.12 -23.57 6.97
CA LEU A 411 -8.65 -24.31 5.77
C LEU A 411 -9.71 -25.27 5.23
N ALA A 412 -10.45 -25.95 6.08
CA ALA A 412 -11.54 -26.80 5.66
C ALA A 412 -12.61 -26.02 4.88
N THR A 413 -12.91 -24.80 5.32
CA THR A 413 -13.83 -23.90 4.63
C THR A 413 -13.27 -23.42 3.29
N ILE A 414 -12.00 -23.00 3.26
CA ILE A 414 -11.34 -22.54 2.04
C ILE A 414 -11.26 -23.65 1.01
N GLY A 415 -10.86 -24.87 1.42
CA GLY A 415 -10.81 -26.04 0.54
C GLY A 415 -12.17 -26.36 -0.10
N ARG A 416 -13.24 -26.25 0.68
CA ARG A 416 -14.62 -26.44 0.19
C ARG A 416 -15.05 -25.33 -0.78
N LEU A 417 -14.80 -24.07 -0.44
CA LEU A 417 -15.12 -22.92 -1.29
C LEU A 417 -14.31 -22.94 -2.59
N ALA A 418 -13.02 -23.28 -2.54
CA ALA A 418 -12.18 -23.47 -3.71
C ALA A 418 -12.70 -24.59 -4.62
N GLY A 419 -13.16 -25.70 -4.02
CA GLY A 419 -13.82 -26.80 -4.76
C GLY A 419 -15.11 -26.35 -5.45
N GLN A 420 -15.96 -25.56 -4.79
CA GLN A 420 -17.18 -25.01 -5.38
C GLN A 420 -16.88 -24.04 -6.53
N GLN A 421 -15.90 -23.15 -6.37
CA GLN A 421 -15.50 -22.22 -7.43
C GLN A 421 -14.97 -22.95 -8.66
N ARG A 422 -14.16 -24.00 -8.44
CA ARG A 422 -13.69 -24.82 -9.54
C ARG A 422 -14.81 -25.54 -10.26
N ALA A 423 -15.75 -26.16 -9.53
CA ALA A 423 -16.90 -26.83 -10.11
C ALA A 423 -17.75 -25.86 -10.95
N ARG A 424 -17.96 -24.64 -10.47
CA ARG A 424 -18.64 -23.56 -11.24
C ARG A 424 -17.87 -23.23 -12.51
N SER A 425 -16.57 -23.05 -12.45
CA SER A 425 -15.72 -22.79 -13.60
C SER A 425 -15.69 -23.94 -14.62
N GLU A 426 -15.70 -25.18 -14.16
CA GLU A 426 -15.75 -26.38 -15.03
C GLU A 426 -17.10 -26.57 -15.71
N ALA A 427 -18.17 -26.03 -15.14
CA ALA A 427 -19.50 -26.03 -15.73
C ALA A 427 -19.67 -24.98 -16.84
N GLU A 428 -18.73 -24.04 -16.95
CA GLU A 428 -18.77 -23.00 -17.99
C GLU A 428 -18.44 -23.57 -19.38
N PRO A 429 -18.96 -22.95 -20.47
CA PRO A 429 -18.70 -23.42 -21.83
C PRO A 429 -17.22 -23.47 -22.17
N LYS A 430 -16.78 -24.54 -22.80
CA LYS A 430 -15.38 -24.66 -23.30
C LYS A 430 -15.07 -23.72 -24.46
N LYS A 431 -16.09 -23.28 -25.19
CA LYS A 431 -16.02 -22.26 -26.23
C LYS A 431 -17.07 -21.21 -26.01
N TRP A 432 -16.63 -19.98 -25.87
CA TRP A 432 -17.48 -18.82 -25.69
C TRP A 432 -17.97 -18.33 -27.04
N THR A 433 -19.24 -18.05 -27.18
CA THR A 433 -19.78 -17.34 -28.34
C THR A 433 -19.31 -15.88 -28.32
N GLU A 434 -19.39 -15.19 -29.45
CA GLU A 434 -19.03 -13.77 -29.51
C GLU A 434 -19.91 -12.93 -28.61
N GLU A 435 -21.20 -13.23 -28.51
CA GLU A 435 -22.16 -12.61 -27.62
C GLU A 435 -21.82 -12.85 -26.11
N GLN A 436 -21.45 -14.08 -25.76
CA GLN A 436 -21.03 -14.42 -24.40
C GLN A 436 -19.71 -13.72 -24.02
N ARG A 437 -18.76 -13.59 -24.96
CA ARG A 437 -17.54 -12.80 -24.72
C ARG A 437 -17.84 -11.32 -24.61
N ALA A 438 -18.75 -10.81 -25.44
CA ALA A 438 -19.23 -9.44 -25.33
C ALA A 438 -19.93 -9.19 -23.99
N ALA A 439 -20.60 -10.19 -23.42
CA ALA A 439 -21.17 -10.14 -22.08
C ALA A 439 -20.16 -10.37 -20.94
N GLY A 440 -18.89 -10.69 -21.25
CA GLY A 440 -17.82 -10.84 -20.27
C GLY A 440 -17.85 -12.13 -19.45
N LEU A 441 -18.69 -13.08 -19.80
CA LEU A 441 -18.84 -14.33 -19.08
C LEU A 441 -17.54 -15.17 -19.02
N ASP A 442 -16.70 -15.07 -20.07
CA ASP A 442 -15.39 -15.71 -20.13
C ASP A 442 -14.39 -15.14 -19.10
N LYS A 443 -14.55 -13.88 -18.70
CA LYS A 443 -13.70 -13.25 -17.68
C LYS A 443 -14.07 -13.71 -16.29
N ASP A 444 -15.36 -13.80 -15.99
CA ASP A 444 -15.81 -14.28 -14.68
C ASP A 444 -15.38 -15.73 -14.45
N ALA A 445 -15.47 -16.58 -15.47
CA ALA A 445 -14.97 -17.94 -15.38
C ALA A 445 -13.47 -18.00 -15.10
N ARG A 446 -12.66 -17.20 -15.80
CA ARG A 446 -11.21 -17.11 -15.56
C ARG A 446 -10.88 -16.61 -14.16
N ARG A 447 -11.60 -15.60 -13.66
CA ARG A 447 -11.48 -15.08 -12.32
C ARG A 447 -11.79 -16.15 -11.26
N LEU A 448 -12.85 -16.93 -11.43
CA LEU A 448 -13.22 -18.02 -10.53
C LEU A 448 -12.14 -19.11 -10.46
N VAL A 449 -11.51 -19.44 -11.59
CA VAL A 449 -10.37 -20.39 -11.64
C VAL A 449 -9.19 -19.83 -10.86
N ALA A 450 -8.80 -18.59 -11.14
CA ALA A 450 -7.68 -17.93 -10.47
C ALA A 450 -7.87 -17.87 -8.95
N GLN A 451 -9.06 -17.50 -8.51
CA GLN A 451 -9.41 -17.46 -7.09
C GLN A 451 -9.35 -18.84 -6.43
N ALA A 452 -9.88 -19.86 -7.09
CA ALA A 452 -9.81 -21.23 -6.57
C ALA A 452 -8.38 -21.75 -6.45
N GLU A 453 -7.50 -21.41 -7.41
CA GLU A 453 -6.08 -21.79 -7.37
C GLU A 453 -5.33 -21.04 -6.28
N ALA A 454 -5.56 -19.76 -6.11
CA ALA A 454 -4.98 -18.94 -5.05
C ALA A 454 -5.36 -19.49 -3.65
N TRP A 455 -6.62 -19.79 -3.43
CA TRP A 455 -7.09 -20.37 -2.16
C TRP A 455 -6.48 -21.74 -1.88
N ARG A 456 -6.31 -22.58 -2.91
CA ARG A 456 -5.65 -23.90 -2.75
C ARG A 456 -4.18 -23.77 -2.39
N GLU A 457 -3.50 -22.80 -2.98
CA GLU A 457 -2.09 -22.58 -2.65
C GLU A 457 -1.94 -22.10 -1.20
N GLN A 458 -2.82 -21.25 -0.73
CA GLN A 458 -2.88 -20.87 0.69
C GLN A 458 -3.16 -22.07 1.58
N GLU A 459 -4.18 -22.88 1.25
CA GLU A 459 -4.48 -24.12 1.96
C GLU A 459 -3.26 -25.03 2.07
N ARG A 460 -2.54 -25.21 0.95
CA ARG A 460 -1.33 -26.03 0.91
C ARG A 460 -0.25 -25.54 1.87
N ILE A 461 0.02 -24.24 1.86
CA ILE A 461 1.06 -23.62 2.68
C ILE A 461 0.72 -23.77 4.18
N TYR A 462 -0.46 -23.35 4.57
CA TYR A 462 -0.88 -23.40 5.96
C TYR A 462 -1.04 -24.83 6.48
N SER A 463 -1.47 -25.77 5.62
CA SER A 463 -1.54 -27.19 5.97
C SER A 463 -0.16 -27.80 6.21
N VAL A 464 0.87 -27.39 5.49
CA VAL A 464 2.24 -27.83 5.74
C VAL A 464 2.69 -27.36 7.12
N TYR A 465 2.41 -26.09 7.43
CA TYR A 465 2.79 -25.50 8.70
C TYR A 465 2.07 -26.14 9.90
N THR A 466 0.75 -26.25 9.85
CA THR A 466 -0.01 -26.87 10.96
C THR A 466 0.36 -28.34 11.19
N ARG A 467 0.67 -29.09 10.13
CA ARG A 467 1.20 -30.45 10.26
C ARG A 467 2.59 -30.48 10.91
N ALA A 468 3.43 -29.50 10.65
CA ALA A 468 4.74 -29.41 11.32
C ALA A 468 4.57 -29.10 12.81
N LEU A 469 3.68 -28.17 13.18
CA LEU A 469 3.34 -27.93 14.58
C LEU A 469 2.78 -29.19 15.27
N ALA A 470 1.86 -29.88 14.63
CA ALA A 470 1.28 -31.09 15.19
C ALA A 470 2.33 -32.19 15.43
N ARG A 471 3.30 -32.35 14.50
CA ARG A 471 4.42 -33.29 14.67
C ARG A 471 5.31 -32.87 15.83
N LEU A 472 5.60 -31.57 15.97
CA LEU A 472 6.42 -31.05 17.06
C LEU A 472 5.75 -31.30 18.43
N LEU A 473 4.44 -31.05 18.52
CA LEU A 473 3.67 -31.29 19.72
C LEU A 473 3.49 -32.79 20.09
N ALA A 474 3.66 -33.67 19.14
CA ALA A 474 3.54 -35.13 19.33
C ALA A 474 4.87 -35.81 19.66
N LEU A 475 5.99 -35.05 19.78
CA LEU A 475 7.28 -35.64 20.15
C LEU A 475 7.29 -36.03 21.63
N GLU A 476 8.03 -37.10 21.88
CA GLU A 476 8.39 -37.61 23.19
C GLU A 476 9.91 -37.60 23.39
N PRO A 477 10.42 -37.41 24.62
CA PRO A 477 11.85 -37.40 24.89
C PRO A 477 12.61 -38.59 24.31
N GLU A 478 12.00 -39.78 24.34
CA GLU A 478 12.54 -41.05 23.84
C GLU A 478 12.75 -41.09 22.31
N ASP A 479 12.10 -40.18 21.57
CA ASP A 479 12.29 -40.06 20.13
C ASP A 479 13.73 -39.68 19.76
N PHE A 480 14.39 -38.90 20.62
CA PHE A 480 15.80 -38.52 20.46
C PHE A 480 16.79 -39.70 20.59
N ASP A 481 16.35 -40.77 21.22
CA ASP A 481 17.14 -42.00 21.36
C ASP A 481 16.79 -43.03 20.28
N ARG A 482 15.57 -43.00 19.77
CA ARG A 482 15.08 -43.93 18.73
C ARG A 482 15.49 -43.51 17.32
N ARG A 483 15.63 -42.21 17.07
CA ARG A 483 15.95 -41.67 15.73
C ARG A 483 16.67 -40.34 15.82
N LYS A 484 17.47 -40.04 14.78
CA LYS A 484 18.02 -38.70 14.62
C LYS A 484 16.92 -37.76 14.13
N LEU A 485 16.54 -36.78 14.95
CA LEU A 485 15.62 -35.70 14.55
C LEU A 485 16.41 -34.65 13.78
N THR A 486 15.87 -34.22 12.64
CA THR A 486 16.49 -33.20 11.78
C THR A 486 15.80 -31.87 11.93
N GLU A 487 16.46 -30.82 11.47
CA GLU A 487 15.91 -29.44 11.51
C GLU A 487 14.60 -29.29 10.72
N GLU A 488 14.30 -30.20 9.78
CA GLU A 488 13.02 -30.24 9.05
C GLU A 488 11.79 -30.45 9.95
N LEU A 489 12.01 -30.94 11.18
CA LEU A 489 10.96 -31.10 12.17
C LEU A 489 10.42 -29.75 12.65
N ILE A 490 11.29 -28.74 12.75
CA ILE A 490 10.94 -27.42 13.28
C ILE A 490 10.46 -26.57 12.10
N PRO A 491 9.29 -25.93 12.21
CA PRO A 491 8.84 -25.01 11.19
C PRO A 491 9.87 -23.91 10.94
N LYS A 492 10.38 -23.83 9.72
CA LYS A 492 11.34 -22.80 9.33
C LYS A 492 10.75 -21.40 9.33
N ARG A 493 9.44 -21.34 9.26
CA ARG A 493 8.65 -20.14 9.14
C ARG A 493 7.53 -20.23 10.15
N ALA A 494 7.38 -19.23 10.95
CA ALA A 494 6.57 -19.34 12.15
C ALA A 494 5.23 -18.61 12.00
N LEU A 495 4.19 -19.37 11.79
CA LEU A 495 2.83 -18.81 11.75
C LEU A 495 2.38 -18.41 13.17
N GLY A 496 2.19 -17.13 13.40
CA GLY A 496 1.60 -16.63 14.64
C GLY A 496 2.56 -16.44 15.81
N ASP A 497 3.86 -16.54 15.60
CA ASP A 497 4.80 -16.17 16.65
C ASP A 497 4.69 -14.67 16.98
N PRO A 498 4.73 -14.32 18.26
CA PRO A 498 4.63 -12.93 18.66
C PRO A 498 5.79 -12.11 18.10
N ASN A 499 5.48 -10.91 17.69
CA ASN A 499 6.42 -9.91 17.27
C ASN A 499 7.08 -9.28 18.49
N THR A 500 8.30 -9.67 18.78
CA THR A 500 9.02 -9.26 19.98
C THR A 500 9.30 -7.75 20.03
N VAL A 501 9.36 -7.07 18.89
CA VAL A 501 9.50 -5.61 18.86
C VAL A 501 8.23 -4.94 19.39
N ARG A 502 7.07 -5.40 18.98
CA ARG A 502 5.77 -4.91 19.48
C ARG A 502 5.57 -5.18 20.96
N ASP A 503 6.09 -6.29 21.44
CA ASP A 503 6.03 -6.67 22.85
C ASP A 503 7.15 -6.00 23.65
N LEU A 504 8.02 -5.21 23.04
CA LEU A 504 9.21 -4.61 23.64
C LEU A 504 10.18 -5.61 24.31
N GLN A 505 10.13 -6.85 23.84
CA GLN A 505 10.93 -7.95 24.40
C GLN A 505 12.17 -8.23 23.54
N ALA A 506 13.14 -8.91 24.15
CA ALA A 506 14.28 -9.46 23.44
C ALA A 506 13.95 -10.81 22.83
N TYR A 507 14.55 -11.15 21.69
CA TYR A 507 14.46 -12.49 21.15
C TYR A 507 15.84 -13.17 21.04
N VAL A 508 15.82 -14.49 20.95
CA VAL A 508 17.04 -15.30 20.85
C VAL A 508 17.63 -15.19 19.46
N ALA A 509 18.83 -14.59 19.38
CA ALA A 509 19.57 -14.44 18.13
C ALA A 509 20.40 -15.68 17.78
N GLY A 510 21.01 -16.29 18.77
CA GLY A 510 21.89 -17.42 18.56
C GLY A 510 22.42 -18.01 19.88
N PRO A 511 23.33 -19.00 19.81
CA PRO A 511 24.02 -19.46 20.99
C PRO A 511 25.01 -18.40 21.46
N ALA A 512 25.13 -18.22 22.78
CA ALA A 512 26.16 -17.37 23.36
C ALA A 512 27.58 -17.80 22.96
N ARG A 513 28.52 -16.87 23.03
CA ARG A 513 29.90 -17.09 22.56
C ARG A 513 30.58 -18.31 23.19
N GLY A 514 30.15 -18.76 24.39
CA GLY A 514 30.60 -19.96 25.06
C GLY A 514 29.84 -21.23 24.71
N GLY A 515 28.87 -21.16 23.82
CA GLY A 515 27.90 -22.24 23.56
C GLY A 515 26.90 -22.42 24.70
N LEU A 516 26.18 -23.53 24.67
CA LEU A 516 25.24 -23.83 25.76
C LEU A 516 25.96 -24.23 27.06
N LEU A 517 25.46 -23.71 28.17
CA LEU A 517 26.03 -23.90 29.50
C LEU A 517 25.02 -24.56 30.43
N LEU A 518 25.54 -25.37 31.39
CA LEU A 518 24.72 -25.95 32.42
C LEU A 518 24.69 -25.06 33.68
N ALA A 519 23.55 -24.97 34.33
CA ALA A 519 23.40 -24.45 35.65
C ALA A 519 23.95 -25.43 36.72
N SER A 520 24.06 -25.02 37.96
CA SER A 520 24.59 -25.81 39.05
C SER A 520 23.75 -27.05 39.37
N ASP A 521 22.46 -27.06 39.01
CA ASP A 521 21.55 -28.19 39.18
C ASP A 521 21.56 -29.15 38.01
N GLY A 522 22.38 -28.89 36.98
CA GLY A 522 22.48 -29.71 35.76
C GLY A 522 21.44 -29.40 34.68
N SER A 523 20.53 -28.43 34.90
CA SER A 523 19.64 -27.90 33.88
C SER A 523 20.39 -26.99 32.90
N LEU A 524 19.75 -26.59 31.80
CA LEU A 524 20.29 -25.61 30.87
C LEU A 524 20.18 -24.18 31.49
N ASP A 525 21.28 -23.47 31.53
CA ASP A 525 21.30 -22.04 31.90
C ASP A 525 20.89 -21.20 30.67
N PHE A 526 19.61 -20.88 30.57
CA PHE A 526 19.07 -20.13 29.42
C PHE A 526 19.69 -18.74 29.27
N GLU A 527 19.92 -18.04 30.37
CA GLU A 527 20.45 -16.66 30.34
C GLU A 527 21.86 -16.60 29.78
N ARG A 528 22.70 -17.57 30.14
CA ARG A 528 24.09 -17.61 29.73
C ARG A 528 24.33 -18.39 28.44
N SER A 529 23.37 -19.21 28.03
CA SER A 529 23.46 -20.09 26.85
C SER A 529 23.06 -19.42 25.56
N PHE A 530 22.23 -18.36 25.60
CA PHE A 530 21.69 -17.72 24.41
C PHE A 530 22.09 -16.26 24.31
N GLU A 531 22.45 -15.83 23.11
CA GLU A 531 22.58 -14.43 22.74
C GLU A 531 21.21 -13.90 22.33
N ARG A 532 20.85 -12.73 22.89
CA ARG A 532 19.55 -12.10 22.64
C ARG A 532 19.73 -10.77 21.96
N VAL A 533 18.85 -10.45 21.01
CA VAL A 533 18.69 -9.12 20.46
C VAL A 533 17.68 -8.37 21.32
N ASN A 534 18.11 -7.25 21.87
CA ASN A 534 17.26 -6.32 22.59
C ASN A 534 16.87 -5.18 21.65
N TYR A 535 15.60 -5.05 21.32
CA TYR A 535 15.14 -4.09 20.30
C TYR A 535 15.17 -2.63 20.71
N PRO A 536 14.89 -2.20 21.96
CA PRO A 536 15.03 -0.79 22.33
C PRO A 536 16.40 -0.18 21.99
N PRO A 537 17.54 -0.82 22.25
CA PRO A 537 18.84 -0.37 21.75
C PRO A 537 18.99 -0.37 20.23
N VAL A 538 18.38 -1.33 19.50
CA VAL A 538 18.40 -1.35 18.02
C VAL A 538 17.63 -0.16 17.47
N LEU A 539 16.44 0.12 17.99
CA LEU A 539 15.63 1.28 17.59
C LEU A 539 16.37 2.59 17.91
N ALA A 540 16.99 2.68 19.09
CA ALA A 540 17.79 3.83 19.47
C ALA A 540 19.00 4.03 18.54
N ALA A 541 19.69 2.95 18.17
CA ALA A 541 20.81 2.99 17.24
C ALA A 541 20.38 3.40 15.84
N LEU A 542 19.23 2.92 15.37
CA LEU A 542 18.67 3.29 14.07
C LEU A 542 18.28 4.77 14.00
N ALA A 543 17.76 5.32 15.09
CA ALA A 543 17.37 6.72 15.21
C ALA A 543 18.51 7.65 15.67
N VAL A 544 19.76 7.21 15.65
CA VAL A 544 20.90 8.05 16.03
C VAL A 544 21.01 9.27 15.13
N ARG A 545 21.00 10.43 15.78
CA ARG A 545 21.07 11.74 15.13
C ARG A 545 22.47 12.31 15.06
N ASN A 546 23.48 11.52 15.40
CA ASN A 546 24.85 11.95 15.34
C ASN A 546 25.26 12.16 13.88
N ASN A 547 25.87 13.28 13.71
CA ASN A 547 26.39 13.84 12.52
C ASN A 547 26.88 12.81 11.51
N VAL A 548 25.97 12.42 10.70
CA VAL A 548 26.29 11.84 9.44
C VAL A 548 26.93 12.95 8.62
N GLN A 549 27.93 12.64 7.85
CA GLN A 549 28.42 13.55 6.81
C GLN A 549 27.31 13.78 5.79
N ALA A 550 26.28 14.44 6.21
CA ALA A 550 25.20 14.73 5.34
C ALA A 550 25.63 15.88 4.44
N ALA A 551 25.63 15.63 3.15
CA ALA A 551 25.63 16.72 2.17
C ALA A 551 24.51 17.73 2.49
N VAL A 552 23.49 17.27 3.19
CA VAL A 552 22.29 18.02 3.58
C VAL A 552 22.22 18.37 5.08
N GLY A 553 23.21 18.02 5.88
CA GLY A 553 23.31 18.45 7.29
C GLY A 553 22.29 17.82 8.24
N SER A 554 21.55 16.78 7.85
CA SER A 554 20.55 16.10 8.66
C SER A 554 20.85 14.61 8.88
N HIS A 555 20.20 14.00 9.84
CA HIS A 555 20.31 12.55 10.07
C HIS A 555 19.39 11.75 9.13
N PRO A 556 19.73 10.48 8.81
CA PRO A 556 19.02 9.70 7.79
C PRO A 556 17.59 9.34 8.14
N VAL A 557 17.35 8.95 9.39
CA VAL A 557 16.05 8.46 9.84
C VAL A 557 15.28 9.58 10.53
N ASP A 558 14.05 9.83 10.09
CA ASP A 558 13.18 10.83 10.70
C ASP A 558 12.48 10.25 11.94
N PHE A 559 11.69 9.21 11.75
CA PHE A 559 11.07 8.45 12.85
C PHE A 559 10.74 7.03 12.41
N LEU A 560 10.40 6.20 13.36
CA LEU A 560 9.86 4.87 13.18
C LEU A 560 8.39 4.84 13.63
N ALA A 561 7.58 3.99 13.01
CA ALA A 561 6.19 3.78 13.40
C ALA A 561 5.90 2.29 13.55
N MET A 562 5.18 1.93 14.59
CA MET A 562 4.74 0.56 14.88
C MET A 562 3.51 0.54 15.78
N THR A 563 2.76 -0.55 15.75
CA THR A 563 1.67 -0.76 16.69
C THR A 563 2.17 -1.50 17.95
N ILE A 564 1.57 -1.21 19.08
CA ILE A 564 1.72 -1.98 20.32
C ILE A 564 0.35 -2.56 20.68
N PRO A 565 0.25 -3.84 21.07
CA PRO A 565 -1.04 -4.42 21.41
C PRO A 565 -1.76 -3.67 22.53
N ARG A 566 -2.97 -3.18 22.25
CA ARG A 566 -3.77 -2.41 23.21
C ARG A 566 -4.01 -3.15 24.53
N LYS A 567 -4.17 -4.47 24.44
CA LYS A 567 -4.38 -5.34 25.60
C LYS A 567 -3.25 -5.28 26.65
N ASP A 568 -2.06 -4.88 26.19
CA ASP A 568 -0.85 -4.81 27.01
C ASP A 568 -0.65 -3.42 27.63
N PHE A 569 -1.49 -2.43 27.27
CA PHE A 569 -1.43 -1.07 27.83
C PHE A 569 -2.38 -0.85 29.00
N ASP A 570 -1.91 -0.11 29.98
CA ASP A 570 -2.72 0.47 31.05
C ASP A 570 -3.09 1.92 30.68
N PHE A 571 -4.30 2.08 30.10
CA PHE A 571 -4.84 3.40 29.77
C PHE A 571 -5.87 3.85 30.81
N PRO A 572 -5.87 5.15 31.21
CA PRO A 572 -7.03 5.73 31.87
C PRO A 572 -8.28 5.52 31.00
N ALA A 573 -9.41 5.21 31.63
CA ALA A 573 -10.65 4.87 30.89
C ALA A 573 -11.08 5.97 29.89
N ALA A 574 -10.83 7.24 30.24
CA ALA A 574 -11.14 8.38 29.35
C ALA A 574 -10.23 8.46 28.10
N ASP A 575 -9.05 7.88 28.17
CA ASP A 575 -8.03 7.96 27.13
C ASP A 575 -7.87 6.65 26.35
N ALA A 576 -8.58 5.59 26.75
CA ALA A 576 -8.45 4.28 26.15
C ALA A 576 -8.85 4.30 24.67
N PRO A 577 -7.93 3.92 23.75
CA PRO A 577 -8.25 3.79 22.35
C PRO A 577 -9.10 2.54 22.08
N ALA A 578 -9.77 2.49 20.92
CA ALA A 578 -10.49 1.31 20.47
C ALA A 578 -9.58 0.31 19.72
N GLN A 579 -8.45 0.79 19.22
CA GLN A 579 -7.48 0.04 18.41
C GLN A 579 -6.12 -0.02 19.11
N ASP A 580 -5.20 -0.80 18.55
CA ASP A 580 -3.81 -0.81 18.98
C ASP A 580 -3.19 0.58 18.78
N PRO A 581 -2.55 1.18 19.82
CA PRO A 581 -1.88 2.46 19.67
C PRO A 581 -0.74 2.38 18.65
N ILE A 582 -0.56 3.44 17.87
CA ILE A 582 0.58 3.56 16.98
C ILE A 582 1.68 4.32 17.75
N TRP A 583 2.80 3.66 17.95
CA TRP A 583 3.96 4.26 18.59
C TRP A 583 4.91 4.84 17.53
N LEU A 584 5.20 6.12 17.67
CA LEU A 584 6.14 6.87 16.85
C LEU A 584 7.40 7.14 17.66
N TYR A 585 8.56 6.81 17.10
CA TYR A 585 9.85 6.92 17.76
C TYR A 585 10.83 7.72 16.90
N ALA A 586 11.16 8.95 17.28
CA ALA A 586 12.19 9.77 16.62
C ALA A 586 13.52 9.78 17.39
N SER A 587 13.48 9.69 18.70
CA SER A 587 14.63 9.52 19.59
C SER A 587 14.18 9.04 20.97
N ALA A 588 15.12 8.73 21.85
CA ALA A 588 14.83 8.25 23.20
C ALA A 588 13.95 9.21 24.03
N ASP A 589 13.98 10.50 23.72
CA ASP A 589 13.23 11.56 24.43
C ASP A 589 12.14 12.22 23.56
N LYS A 590 11.99 11.79 22.30
CA LYS A 590 11.03 12.33 21.33
C LYS A 590 10.22 11.20 20.72
N GLN A 591 9.13 10.88 21.38
CA GLN A 591 8.22 9.80 21.00
C GLN A 591 6.78 10.29 21.07
N ALA A 592 5.88 9.63 20.35
CA ALA A 592 4.46 9.96 20.40
C ALA A 592 3.61 8.70 20.24
N LEU A 593 2.36 8.79 20.68
CA LEU A 593 1.32 7.82 20.38
C LEU A 593 0.25 8.49 19.50
N ILE A 594 -0.20 7.77 18.49
CA ILE A 594 -1.48 8.07 17.83
C ILE A 594 -2.49 7.08 18.40
N LEU A 595 -3.55 7.62 18.97
CA LEU A 595 -4.65 6.87 19.54
C LEU A 595 -5.87 7.03 18.65
N ALA A 596 -6.59 5.93 18.39
CA ALA A 596 -7.77 5.92 17.54
C ALA A 596 -8.98 5.33 18.28
N ARG A 597 -10.13 5.96 18.09
CA ARG A 597 -11.46 5.44 18.47
C ARG A 597 -12.44 5.73 17.33
N PRO A 598 -13.65 5.16 17.30
CA PRO A 598 -14.54 5.32 16.16
C PRO A 598 -14.71 6.77 15.72
N GLY A 599 -14.16 7.12 14.56
CA GLY A 599 -14.25 8.44 13.92
C GLY A 599 -13.38 9.54 14.53
N GLU A 600 -12.54 9.27 15.54
CA GLU A 600 -11.71 10.28 16.18
C GLU A 600 -10.28 9.79 16.43
N LEU A 601 -9.34 10.72 16.31
CA LEU A 601 -7.91 10.51 16.52
C LEU A 601 -7.38 11.49 17.58
N ARG A 602 -6.29 11.07 18.23
CA ARG A 602 -5.55 11.91 19.19
C ARG A 602 -4.06 11.66 19.07
N TYR A 603 -3.27 12.72 19.15
CA TYR A 603 -1.81 12.67 19.17
C TYR A 603 -1.31 12.95 20.58
N VAL A 604 -0.51 12.05 21.15
CA VAL A 604 -0.01 12.15 22.52
C VAL A 604 1.52 12.11 22.53
N PRO A 605 2.21 13.22 22.83
CA PRO A 605 3.65 13.20 23.01
C PRO A 605 4.00 12.42 24.29
N ILE A 606 4.99 11.54 24.18
CA ILE A 606 5.46 10.75 25.30
C ILE A 606 6.98 10.81 25.42
N ARG A 607 7.48 10.63 26.63
CA ARG A 607 8.92 10.55 26.90
C ARG A 607 9.45 9.14 26.72
N ALA A 608 8.69 8.15 27.13
CA ALA A 608 9.09 6.75 27.02
C ALA A 608 7.89 5.80 27.15
N LEU A 609 8.05 4.61 26.59
CA LEU A 609 7.27 3.44 26.96
C LEU A 609 8.07 2.59 27.93
N ARG A 610 7.40 2.03 28.92
CA ARG A 610 8.00 1.10 29.90
C ARG A 610 7.09 -0.10 30.06
N GLN A 611 7.68 -1.28 30.08
CA GLN A 611 6.98 -2.50 30.40
C GLN A 611 7.33 -2.91 31.82
N ASP A 612 6.33 -3.19 32.62
CA ASP A 612 6.52 -3.69 33.97
C ASP A 612 6.83 -5.22 34.00
N PRO A 613 7.22 -5.80 35.13
CA PRO A 613 7.50 -7.24 35.22
C PRO A 613 6.30 -8.15 34.90
N SER A 614 5.08 -7.64 34.93
CA SER A 614 3.87 -8.38 34.53
C SER A 614 3.60 -8.34 33.03
N GLY A 615 4.38 -7.55 32.28
CA GLY A 615 4.22 -7.37 30.84
C GLY A 615 3.31 -6.20 30.46
N VAL A 616 2.80 -5.43 31.43
CA VAL A 616 1.95 -4.27 31.16
C VAL A 616 2.79 -3.08 30.71
N VAL A 617 2.36 -2.43 29.64
CA VAL A 617 3.02 -1.27 29.05
C VAL A 617 2.41 0.02 29.63
N HIS A 618 3.28 0.86 30.13
CA HIS A 618 2.94 2.20 30.62
C HIS A 618 3.65 3.24 29.77
N TYR A 619 3.04 4.40 29.57
CA TYR A 619 3.68 5.52 28.91
C TYR A 619 3.87 6.70 29.86
N GLU A 620 4.99 7.39 29.70
CA GLU A 620 5.28 8.64 30.42
C GLU A 620 4.91 9.82 29.51
N PRO A 621 3.86 10.61 29.82
CA PRO A 621 3.53 11.80 29.05
C PRO A 621 4.71 12.78 28.98
N ALA A 622 4.83 13.47 27.86
CA ALA A 622 5.77 14.57 27.66
C ALA A 622 5.01 15.87 27.38
N ALA A 623 5.61 17.00 27.72
CA ALA A 623 5.14 18.28 27.21
C ALA A 623 5.45 18.42 25.72
N PHE A 624 4.62 19.10 24.97
CA PHE A 624 4.89 19.42 23.57
C PHE A 624 6.17 20.26 23.45
N ALA A 625 7.02 19.89 22.51
CA ALA A 625 8.24 20.60 22.20
C ALA A 625 8.64 20.29 20.74
N PRO A 626 9.48 21.11 20.09
CA PRO A 626 9.98 20.84 18.76
C PRO A 626 10.72 19.48 18.65
N GLY A 627 10.61 18.86 17.46
CA GLY A 627 11.33 17.62 17.13
C GLY A 627 10.62 16.33 17.52
N PHE A 628 9.37 16.37 17.98
CA PHE A 628 8.53 15.17 18.06
C PHE A 628 8.18 14.66 16.64
N PRO A 629 7.87 13.37 16.48
CA PRO A 629 7.42 12.84 15.19
C PRO A 629 6.30 13.68 14.58
N LEU A 630 6.30 13.86 13.26
CA LEU A 630 5.38 14.70 12.48
C LEU A 630 5.51 16.21 12.73
N ARG A 631 6.33 16.66 13.69
CA ARG A 631 6.68 18.08 13.96
C ARG A 631 5.49 19.04 14.05
N LEU A 632 4.35 18.56 14.53
CA LEU A 632 3.07 19.31 14.47
C LEU A 632 3.08 20.60 15.26
N ILE A 633 3.72 20.61 16.44
CA ILE A 633 3.67 21.78 17.34
C ILE A 633 4.43 23.01 16.79
N GLU A 634 5.54 22.75 16.09
CA GLU A 634 6.40 23.79 15.52
C GLU A 634 6.00 24.18 14.09
N ASP A 635 5.11 23.45 13.41
CA ASP A 635 4.75 23.73 12.03
C ASP A 635 3.91 25.00 11.90
N GLU A 636 4.42 25.98 11.16
CA GLU A 636 3.75 27.27 10.99
C GLU A 636 2.42 27.13 10.23
N ASN A 637 2.29 26.10 9.39
CA ASN A 637 1.12 25.84 8.56
C ASN A 637 0.05 25.00 9.28
N LEU A 638 0.23 24.63 10.55
CA LEU A 638 -0.82 24.00 11.33
C LEU A 638 -1.97 24.99 11.51
N ALA A 639 -3.14 24.66 10.96
CA ALA A 639 -4.30 25.55 10.95
C ALA A 639 -5.03 25.60 12.31
N VAL A 640 -4.26 25.72 13.40
CA VAL A 640 -4.71 25.86 14.78
C VAL A 640 -3.99 27.05 15.39
N PRO A 641 -4.70 27.99 16.07
CA PRO A 641 -4.07 29.13 16.74
C PRO A 641 -2.94 28.66 17.69
N GLN A 642 -1.83 29.35 17.69
CA GLN A 642 -0.64 28.94 18.45
C GLN A 642 -0.93 28.78 19.94
N SER A 643 -1.82 29.60 20.52
CA SER A 643 -2.26 29.51 21.91
C SER A 643 -2.99 28.21 22.24
N ASP A 644 -3.61 27.59 21.26
CA ASP A 644 -4.52 26.45 21.44
C ASP A 644 -3.90 25.14 20.96
N ARG A 645 -2.73 25.17 20.30
CA ARG A 645 -2.10 24.01 19.66
C ARG A 645 -1.89 22.83 20.60
N GLU A 646 -1.35 23.06 21.80
CA GLU A 646 -1.09 21.97 22.74
C GLU A 646 -2.39 21.32 23.21
N SER A 647 -3.39 22.11 23.55
CA SER A 647 -4.69 21.59 24.00
C SER A 647 -5.43 20.88 22.89
N TRP A 648 -5.36 21.42 21.66
CA TRP A 648 -5.97 20.83 20.49
C TRP A 648 -5.30 19.48 20.14
N LEU A 649 -3.99 19.45 19.98
CA LEU A 649 -3.26 18.24 19.63
C LEU A 649 -3.46 17.12 20.66
N ASN A 650 -3.58 17.47 21.93
CA ASN A 650 -3.81 16.52 23.01
C ASN A 650 -5.29 16.17 23.26
N SER A 651 -6.18 16.52 22.35
CA SER A 651 -7.61 16.23 22.43
C SER A 651 -8.04 15.26 21.32
N TRP A 652 -9.21 14.65 21.50
CA TRP A 652 -9.82 13.81 20.49
C TRP A 652 -10.51 14.68 19.44
N HIS A 653 -10.22 14.46 18.16
CA HIS A 653 -10.82 15.17 17.04
C HIS A 653 -11.25 14.22 15.95
N PRO A 654 -12.35 14.52 15.25
CA PRO A 654 -12.73 13.86 14.01
C PRO A 654 -11.61 13.89 12.97
N GLU A 655 -11.54 12.86 12.10
CA GLU A 655 -10.57 12.81 11.01
C GLU A 655 -10.64 14.03 10.10
N LEU A 656 -11.84 14.58 9.87
CA LEU A 656 -12.02 15.78 9.05
C LEU A 656 -11.36 17.01 9.68
N ASP A 657 -11.45 17.16 11.01
CA ASP A 657 -10.79 18.27 11.71
C ASP A 657 -9.25 18.12 11.63
N TRP A 658 -8.74 16.88 11.72
CA TRP A 658 -7.33 16.60 11.49
C TRP A 658 -6.89 16.95 10.07
N LEU A 659 -7.69 16.62 9.04
CA LEU A 659 -7.40 16.96 7.66
C LEU A 659 -7.35 18.48 7.48
N HIS A 660 -8.33 19.23 7.99
CA HIS A 660 -8.35 20.69 7.94
C HIS A 660 -7.15 21.31 8.66
N ALA A 661 -6.80 20.78 9.83
CA ALA A 661 -5.69 21.31 10.61
C ALA A 661 -4.32 21.06 9.98
N THR A 662 -4.12 19.91 9.34
CA THR A 662 -2.78 19.44 8.98
C THR A 662 -2.45 19.43 7.49
N HIS A 663 -3.43 19.59 6.58
CA HIS A 663 -3.20 19.41 5.13
C HIS A 663 -2.08 20.29 4.54
N ARG A 664 -1.77 21.44 5.13
CA ARG A 664 -0.69 22.34 4.69
C ARG A 664 0.63 22.18 5.44
N THR A 665 0.66 21.34 6.49
CA THR A 665 1.89 21.10 7.26
C THR A 665 2.91 20.29 6.46
N ALA A 666 4.15 20.22 6.95
CA ALA A 666 5.21 19.43 6.33
C ALA A 666 4.86 17.94 6.19
N TYR A 667 4.05 17.41 7.12
CA TYR A 667 3.54 16.04 7.12
C TYR A 667 2.02 16.05 6.93
N SER A 668 1.56 16.63 5.82
CA SER A 668 0.13 16.76 5.56
C SER A 668 -0.57 15.40 5.65
N ASN A 669 -1.72 15.41 6.32
CA ASN A 669 -2.50 14.18 6.54
C ASN A 669 -1.79 13.07 7.33
N GLY A 670 -0.59 13.30 7.90
CA GLY A 670 0.26 12.26 8.47
C GLY A 670 -0.36 11.47 9.63
N VAL A 671 -1.18 12.11 10.48
CA VAL A 671 -1.89 11.43 11.59
C VAL A 671 -2.94 10.47 11.04
N ILE A 672 -3.75 10.92 10.07
CA ILE A 672 -4.78 10.11 9.41
C ILE A 672 -4.12 8.98 8.62
N ALA A 673 -3.06 9.31 7.89
CA ALA A 673 -2.37 8.35 7.02
C ALA A 673 -1.68 7.24 7.81
N LEU A 674 -1.11 7.54 8.97
CA LEU A 674 -0.57 6.53 9.88
C LEU A 674 -1.68 5.65 10.47
N GLU A 675 -2.79 6.25 10.87
CA GLU A 675 -3.93 5.45 11.33
C GLU A 675 -4.46 4.55 10.21
N GLU A 676 -4.61 5.06 9.00
CA GLU A 676 -5.04 4.27 7.84
C GLU A 676 -4.05 3.12 7.56
N GLN A 677 -2.74 3.37 7.66
CA GLN A 677 -1.70 2.37 7.42
C GLN A 677 -1.76 1.20 8.42
N PHE A 678 -2.11 1.48 9.67
CA PHE A 678 -2.16 0.49 10.74
C PHE A 678 -3.59 0.12 11.18
N ARG A 679 -4.61 0.60 10.49
CA ARG A 679 -6.02 0.31 10.78
C ARG A 679 -6.27 -1.19 10.68
N PRO A 680 -6.85 -1.81 11.71
CA PRO A 680 -7.21 -3.22 11.63
C PRO A 680 -8.32 -3.42 10.59
N PRO A 681 -8.30 -4.54 9.84
CA PRO A 681 -9.33 -4.84 8.87
C PRO A 681 -10.70 -4.93 9.55
N VAL A 682 -11.69 -4.26 8.97
CA VAL A 682 -13.08 -4.35 9.45
C VAL A 682 -13.66 -5.69 8.96
N LEU A 683 -13.97 -6.56 9.91
CA LEU A 683 -14.69 -7.79 9.58
C LEU A 683 -16.10 -7.41 9.09
N ALA A 684 -16.38 -7.67 7.83
CA ALA A 684 -17.75 -7.56 7.34
C ALA A 684 -18.65 -8.46 8.17
N SER A 685 -19.79 -7.94 8.63
CA SER A 685 -20.85 -8.76 9.23
C SER A 685 -21.25 -9.81 8.19
N SER A 686 -21.09 -11.09 8.52
CA SER A 686 -21.29 -12.12 7.53
C SER A 686 -22.60 -12.83 7.75
N ASP A 687 -23.34 -12.99 6.65
CA ASP A 687 -24.63 -13.65 6.63
C ASP A 687 -24.52 -15.19 6.70
N SER A 688 -23.32 -15.75 6.70
CA SER A 688 -23.08 -17.19 6.76
C SER A 688 -21.82 -17.57 7.52
N PRO A 689 -21.80 -18.77 8.17
CA PRO A 689 -20.61 -19.29 8.85
C PRO A 689 -19.37 -19.39 7.95
N ASP A 690 -19.55 -19.73 6.68
CA ASP A 690 -18.46 -19.87 5.71
C ASP A 690 -17.80 -18.52 5.41
N THR A 691 -18.62 -17.50 5.23
CA THR A 691 -18.12 -16.13 5.01
C THR A 691 -17.41 -15.62 6.25
N ALA A 692 -17.88 -15.92 7.46
CA ALA A 692 -17.21 -15.56 8.71
C ALA A 692 -15.85 -16.24 8.85
N LEU A 693 -15.76 -17.53 8.50
CA LEU A 693 -14.48 -18.26 8.53
C LEU A 693 -13.48 -17.73 7.50
N LEU A 694 -13.94 -17.41 6.29
CA LEU A 694 -13.10 -16.81 5.26
C LEU A 694 -12.62 -15.40 5.68
N ALA A 695 -13.49 -14.62 6.31
CA ALA A 695 -13.13 -13.31 6.84
C ALA A 695 -12.05 -13.42 7.93
N ARG A 696 -12.18 -14.38 8.87
CA ARG A 696 -11.13 -14.63 9.88
C ARG A 696 -9.82 -15.08 9.27
N PHE A 697 -9.86 -15.92 8.24
CA PHE A 697 -8.67 -16.34 7.52
C PHE A 697 -7.97 -15.15 6.86
N ASN A 698 -8.69 -14.29 6.16
CA ASN A 698 -8.14 -13.09 5.54
C ASN A 698 -7.59 -12.10 6.58
N GLN A 699 -8.28 -11.94 7.72
CA GLN A 699 -7.79 -11.13 8.83
C GLN A 699 -6.47 -11.70 9.41
N ARG A 700 -6.39 -13.03 9.57
CA ARG A 700 -5.15 -13.70 9.99
C ARG A 700 -4.04 -13.43 8.98
N ARG A 701 -4.30 -13.67 7.69
CA ARG A 701 -3.35 -13.39 6.62
C ARG A 701 -2.86 -11.96 6.68
N ARG A 702 -3.75 -10.99 6.89
CA ARG A 702 -3.42 -9.58 6.99
C ARG A 702 -2.44 -9.31 8.13
N ARG A 703 -2.70 -9.83 9.33
CA ARG A 703 -1.77 -9.72 10.45
C ARG A 703 -0.41 -10.34 10.19
N LEU A 704 -0.36 -11.39 9.38
CA LEU A 704 0.89 -12.06 9.01
C LEU A 704 1.73 -11.23 8.02
N ALA A 705 1.09 -10.41 7.21
CA ALA A 705 1.75 -9.53 6.26
C ALA A 705 2.03 -8.12 6.81
N GLU A 706 1.63 -7.83 8.04
CA GLU A 706 1.89 -6.54 8.69
C GLU A 706 3.36 -6.42 9.10
N PRO A 707 4.06 -5.31 8.79
CA PRO A 707 5.45 -5.11 9.19
C PRO A 707 5.56 -4.96 10.72
N ASP A 708 6.71 -5.31 11.25
CA ASP A 708 7.02 -5.11 12.68
C ASP A 708 7.14 -3.64 13.01
N PHE A 709 7.75 -2.89 12.12
CA PHE A 709 7.78 -1.43 12.13
C PHE A 709 8.12 -0.89 10.75
N ILE A 710 7.81 0.38 10.56
CA ILE A 710 8.14 1.12 9.35
C ILE A 710 9.14 2.21 9.74
N VAL A 711 10.22 2.34 8.97
CA VAL A 711 11.23 3.38 9.10
C VAL A 711 10.98 4.42 8.03
N PHE A 712 10.95 5.70 8.41
CA PHE A 712 10.80 6.82 7.47
C PHE A 712 12.11 7.59 7.34
N ALA A 713 12.48 7.86 6.09
CA ALA A 713 13.66 8.66 5.79
C ALA A 713 13.42 10.14 6.10
N ASN A 714 14.46 10.81 6.60
CA ASN A 714 14.43 12.26 6.72
C ASN A 714 14.48 12.92 5.34
N ASP A 715 14.16 14.20 5.27
CA ASP A 715 14.21 14.94 4.03
C ASP A 715 15.61 14.86 3.39
N HIS A 716 15.64 14.71 2.07
CA HIS A 716 16.88 14.49 1.27
C HIS A 716 17.63 13.18 1.57
N TRP A 717 16.99 12.22 2.25
CA TRP A 717 17.50 10.87 2.46
C TRP A 717 16.61 9.82 1.80
N ASN A 718 17.21 8.68 1.45
CA ASN A 718 16.49 7.51 0.95
C ASN A 718 17.11 6.21 1.46
N PHE A 719 16.39 5.11 1.32
CA PHE A 719 16.84 3.77 1.69
C PHE A 719 17.20 2.91 0.48
N ASN A 720 17.29 3.50 -0.70
CA ASN A 720 17.65 2.78 -1.91
C ASN A 720 19.14 2.39 -1.85
N VAL A 721 19.39 1.09 -1.92
CA VAL A 721 20.74 0.51 -1.94
C VAL A 721 21.11 -0.01 -3.34
N ARG A 722 20.30 0.26 -4.34
CA ARG A 722 20.36 -0.38 -5.64
C ARG A 722 21.13 0.43 -6.68
N ASN A 723 20.69 1.65 -6.93
CA ASN A 723 21.27 2.56 -7.91
C ASN A 723 21.38 3.96 -7.32
N PHE A 724 22.41 4.68 -7.71
CA PHE A 724 22.42 6.11 -7.47
C PHE A 724 21.20 6.71 -8.15
N ASN A 725 20.29 7.22 -7.33
CA ASN A 725 19.06 7.80 -7.79
C ASN A 725 19.14 9.32 -7.63
N PRO A 726 19.51 10.06 -8.69
CA PRO A 726 19.49 11.51 -8.67
C PRO A 726 18.06 12.07 -8.77
N GLY A 727 17.08 11.20 -8.93
CA GLY A 727 15.69 11.56 -9.11
C GLY A 727 14.91 11.68 -7.80
N GLY A 728 13.60 11.80 -7.94
CA GLY A 728 12.66 11.88 -6.85
C GLY A 728 12.45 10.55 -6.14
N ASN A 729 11.91 10.66 -4.93
CA ASN A 729 11.50 9.54 -4.10
C ASN A 729 10.09 9.80 -3.56
N HIS A 730 9.45 8.77 -3.04
CA HIS A 730 8.15 8.86 -2.39
C HIS A 730 8.02 7.76 -1.32
N GLY A 731 6.87 7.58 -0.71
CA GLY A 731 6.63 6.57 0.33
C GLY A 731 6.61 7.15 1.74
N SER A 732 6.79 8.45 1.92
CA SER A 732 6.67 9.15 3.18
C SER A 732 5.28 9.78 3.37
N PHE A 733 5.11 10.49 4.50
CA PHE A 733 3.96 11.35 4.77
C PHE A 733 4.27 12.84 4.52
N ARG A 734 5.37 13.14 3.86
CA ARG A 734 5.71 14.54 3.55
C ARG A 734 4.73 15.12 2.55
N ARG A 735 4.39 16.38 2.72
CA ARG A 735 3.40 17.06 1.88
C ARG A 735 3.70 16.89 0.39
N ILE A 736 4.94 17.00 -0.02
CA ILE A 736 5.35 16.89 -1.42
C ILE A 736 5.05 15.50 -2.02
N SER A 737 5.11 14.45 -1.21
CA SER A 737 4.77 13.07 -1.61
C SER A 737 3.29 12.75 -1.43
N MET A 738 2.58 13.49 -0.55
CA MET A 738 1.17 13.25 -0.24
C MET A 738 0.22 14.12 -1.07
N HIS A 739 0.67 15.27 -1.58
CA HIS A 739 -0.15 16.23 -2.33
C HIS A 739 -0.23 15.81 -3.80
N ALA A 740 -1.30 15.15 -4.15
CA ALA A 740 -1.58 14.59 -5.46
C ALA A 740 -2.55 15.49 -6.25
N ILE A 741 -2.71 15.22 -7.55
CA ILE A 741 -3.63 15.98 -8.40
C ILE A 741 -4.99 15.30 -8.51
N LEU A 742 -6.05 16.12 -8.61
CA LEU A 742 -7.38 15.68 -8.99
C LEU A 742 -8.09 16.79 -9.79
N LEU A 743 -8.46 16.46 -11.03
CA LEU A 743 -8.98 17.41 -12.02
C LEU A 743 -10.26 16.86 -12.65
N PHE A 744 -11.25 17.72 -12.89
CA PHE A 744 -12.52 17.36 -13.53
C PHE A 744 -12.82 18.27 -14.70
N ALA A 745 -13.27 17.70 -15.81
CA ALA A 745 -13.83 18.43 -16.93
C ALA A 745 -15.06 17.72 -17.48
N GLY A 746 -16.05 18.44 -17.97
CA GLY A 746 -17.28 17.82 -18.44
C GLY A 746 -17.87 18.47 -19.68
N GLY A 747 -18.62 17.68 -20.44
CA GLY A 747 -19.48 18.17 -21.50
C GLY A 747 -20.60 19.08 -20.98
N ALA A 748 -21.33 19.74 -21.89
CA ALA A 748 -22.31 20.78 -21.56
C ALA A 748 -23.44 20.31 -20.61
N ASP A 749 -23.79 19.03 -20.67
CA ASP A 749 -24.91 18.47 -19.89
C ASP A 749 -24.45 17.84 -18.55
N THR A 750 -23.15 17.74 -18.29
CA THR A 750 -22.64 17.04 -17.10
C THR A 750 -22.81 17.82 -15.81
N GLY A 751 -22.88 19.13 -15.88
CA GLY A 751 -22.96 20.03 -14.73
C GLY A 751 -21.62 20.22 -13.99
N ILE A 752 -20.49 19.75 -14.51
CA ILE A 752 -19.17 20.04 -13.94
C ILE A 752 -18.91 21.56 -13.99
N PRO A 753 -18.58 22.21 -12.87
CA PRO A 753 -18.26 23.64 -12.84
C PRO A 753 -17.02 23.96 -13.69
N ARG A 754 -17.02 25.16 -14.27
CA ARG A 754 -15.89 25.66 -15.04
C ARG A 754 -15.18 26.76 -14.29
N HIS A 755 -13.87 26.93 -14.54
CA HIS A 755 -13.01 27.90 -13.86
C HIS A 755 -13.07 27.79 -12.32
N LEU A 756 -13.35 26.61 -11.79
CA LEU A 756 -13.41 26.40 -10.35
C LEU A 756 -12.09 25.84 -9.84
N LYS A 757 -11.53 26.48 -8.83
CA LYS A 757 -10.45 25.98 -8.00
C LYS A 757 -11.04 25.68 -6.61
N VAL A 758 -10.99 24.42 -6.18
CA VAL A 758 -11.53 23.98 -4.89
C VAL A 758 -10.42 24.01 -3.87
N GLU A 759 -10.54 24.85 -2.86
CA GLU A 759 -9.56 24.98 -1.77
C GLU A 759 -9.85 24.07 -0.57
N GLU A 760 -11.07 23.56 -0.46
CA GLU A 760 -11.46 22.61 0.58
C GLU A 760 -10.59 21.33 0.48
N PRO A 761 -9.97 20.86 1.58
CA PRO A 761 -9.14 19.65 1.52
C PRO A 761 -9.98 18.39 1.44
N TYR A 762 -9.56 17.49 0.55
CA TYR A 762 -10.12 16.18 0.35
C TYR A 762 -8.99 15.13 0.30
N ASP A 763 -9.34 13.89 0.56
CA ASP A 763 -8.41 12.77 0.45
C ASP A 763 -8.88 11.70 -0.55
N SER A 764 -8.06 10.67 -0.72
CA SER A 764 -8.27 9.59 -1.70
C SER A 764 -9.63 8.89 -1.59
N LEU A 765 -10.25 8.85 -0.40
CA LEU A 765 -11.56 8.22 -0.23
C LEU A 765 -12.69 8.99 -0.93
N SER A 766 -12.50 10.28 -1.24
CA SER A 766 -13.52 11.13 -1.83
C SER A 766 -13.74 10.88 -3.32
N LEU A 767 -12.79 10.26 -4.03
CA LEU A 767 -12.89 10.07 -5.48
C LEU A 767 -14.06 9.16 -5.87
N VAL A 768 -14.10 7.95 -5.35
CA VAL A 768 -15.10 6.94 -5.77
C VAL A 768 -16.53 7.37 -5.47
N PRO A 769 -16.87 7.85 -4.25
CA PRO A 769 -18.24 8.34 -3.99
C PRO A 769 -18.62 9.51 -4.89
N THR A 770 -17.69 10.42 -5.23
CA THR A 770 -17.93 11.50 -6.19
C THR A 770 -18.26 10.97 -7.58
N LEU A 771 -17.47 10.03 -8.11
CA LEU A 771 -17.69 9.44 -9.43
C LEU A 771 -18.99 8.64 -9.50
N LEU A 772 -19.33 7.92 -8.43
CA LEU A 772 -20.59 7.17 -8.34
C LEU A 772 -21.80 8.11 -8.30
N ASP A 773 -21.74 9.23 -7.56
CA ASP A 773 -22.81 10.22 -7.57
C ASP A 773 -22.97 10.86 -8.95
N LEU A 774 -21.86 11.25 -9.58
CA LEU A 774 -21.86 11.74 -10.97
C LEU A 774 -22.53 10.76 -11.92
N ALA A 775 -22.26 9.45 -11.77
CA ALA A 775 -22.87 8.39 -12.55
C ALA A 775 -24.34 8.07 -12.16
N GLY A 776 -24.93 8.81 -11.20
CA GLY A 776 -26.29 8.58 -10.72
C GLY A 776 -26.45 7.38 -9.79
N LYS A 777 -25.35 6.85 -9.22
CA LYS A 777 -25.29 5.67 -8.33
C LYS A 777 -25.21 6.08 -6.85
N ARG A 778 -26.05 7.01 -6.43
CA ARG A 778 -26.03 7.63 -5.08
C ARG A 778 -26.12 6.62 -3.94
N ASP A 779 -26.94 5.57 -4.08
CA ASP A 779 -27.09 4.53 -3.06
C ASP A 779 -25.78 3.74 -2.82
N ALA A 780 -24.97 3.60 -3.87
CA ALA A 780 -23.67 2.97 -3.76
C ALA A 780 -22.64 3.94 -3.15
N ALA A 781 -22.66 5.20 -3.58
CA ALA A 781 -21.81 6.25 -3.02
C ALA A 781 -22.01 6.42 -1.52
N ALA A 782 -23.26 6.45 -1.04
CA ALA A 782 -23.62 6.62 0.37
C ALA A 782 -23.14 5.48 1.30
N LYS A 783 -22.73 4.36 0.74
CA LYS A 783 -22.19 3.21 1.51
C LYS A 783 -20.66 3.25 1.68
N LEU A 784 -20.00 4.22 1.07
CA LEU A 784 -18.56 4.38 1.14
C LEU A 784 -18.18 5.33 2.28
N PRO A 785 -17.01 5.14 2.89
CA PRO A 785 -16.57 5.95 4.03
C PRO A 785 -16.21 7.40 3.65
N GLY A 786 -15.78 7.64 2.40
CA GLY A 786 -15.37 8.96 1.94
C GLY A 786 -16.55 9.90 1.67
N ARG A 787 -16.36 11.19 1.94
CA ARG A 787 -17.33 12.22 1.56
C ARG A 787 -17.20 12.57 0.07
N PRO A 788 -18.31 12.68 -0.67
CA PRO A 788 -18.25 13.19 -2.04
C PRO A 788 -17.73 14.64 -2.09
N ILE A 789 -17.13 15.03 -3.21
CA ILE A 789 -16.67 16.42 -3.43
C ILE A 789 -17.86 17.26 -3.81
N GLU A 790 -18.40 18.00 -2.84
CA GLU A 790 -19.65 18.73 -2.96
C GLU A 790 -19.57 19.84 -4.02
N GLU A 791 -18.44 20.52 -4.15
CA GLU A 791 -18.25 21.60 -5.12
C GLU A 791 -18.37 21.11 -6.57
N VAL A 792 -17.95 19.87 -6.84
CA VAL A 792 -18.11 19.23 -8.14
C VAL A 792 -19.57 18.86 -8.41
N LEU A 793 -20.34 18.55 -7.36
CA LEU A 793 -21.72 18.08 -7.45
C LEU A 793 -22.75 19.23 -7.35
N SER A 794 -22.47 20.32 -6.66
CA SER A 794 -23.41 21.41 -6.31
C SER A 794 -24.02 22.13 -7.51
N ALA A 795 -23.27 22.27 -8.60
CA ALA A 795 -23.81 22.87 -9.82
C ALA A 795 -24.93 22.03 -10.48
N ARG A 796 -25.00 20.73 -10.15
CA ARG A 796 -26.08 19.83 -10.61
C ARG A 796 -27.37 20.06 -9.80
N GLU A 797 -27.24 20.30 -8.51
CA GLU A 797 -28.38 20.50 -7.60
C GLU A 797 -29.01 21.88 -7.79
N SER A 798 -28.21 22.94 -8.01
CA SER A 798 -28.71 24.26 -8.32
C SER A 798 -29.50 24.33 -9.62
N ARG A 799 -29.12 23.55 -10.63
CA ARG A 799 -29.90 23.41 -11.87
C ARG A 799 -31.17 22.60 -11.66
N ALA A 800 -31.16 21.59 -10.79
CA ALA A 800 -32.36 20.80 -10.45
C ALA A 800 -33.36 21.62 -9.61
N SER A 801 -32.88 22.44 -8.66
CA SER A 801 -33.73 23.29 -7.81
C SER A 801 -34.31 24.50 -8.56
N ALA A 802 -33.55 25.09 -9.48
CA ALA A 802 -34.04 26.19 -10.35
C ALA A 802 -35.15 25.73 -11.30
N SER A 803 -35.24 24.44 -11.60
CA SER A 803 -36.28 23.83 -12.42
C SER A 803 -37.57 23.44 -11.64
N GLY A 804 -37.50 23.40 -10.31
CA GLY A 804 -38.60 23.02 -9.43
C GLY A 804 -39.44 24.22 -8.91
N SER A 805 -38.97 25.43 -9.08
CA SER A 805 -39.64 26.65 -8.59
C SER A 805 -40.25 27.49 -9.72
N ALA A 806 -41.15 26.92 -10.52
CA ALA A 806 -42.09 27.73 -11.29
C ALA A 806 -43.26 28.08 -10.37
N PRO A 807 -43.51 29.38 -10.04
CA PRO A 807 -44.66 29.73 -9.22
C PRO A 807 -45.92 29.47 -10.04
N GLY A 808 -46.75 28.60 -9.51
CA GLY A 808 -48.13 28.52 -9.99
C GLY A 808 -48.79 29.91 -9.87
N ARG A 809 -49.16 30.45 -11.00
CA ARG A 809 -50.16 31.48 -11.16
C ARG A 809 -51.19 31.05 -12.20
#